data_2a6dee34ddf0802514ae11c7c2dbf391
#
_entry.id   2a6dee34ddf0802514ae11c7c2dbf391
#
_cell.length_a   1.000
_cell.length_b   1.000
_cell.length_c   1.000
_cell.angle_alpha   90.00
_cell.angle_beta   90.00
_cell.angle_gamma   90.00
#
_symmetry.space_group_name_H-M   'P 1'
#
loop_
_entity.id
_entity.type
_entity.pdbx_description
1 polymer ?
#
loop_
_entity_poly.entity_id
_entity_poly.type
_entity_poly.pdbx_seq_one_letter_code
_entity_poly.pdbx_strand_id
1 'polypeptide(L)'
;MAVVFKWLMRLATLLIVLTVVALVGIYWLASRSLPDYDDTVAVPNLRAEVEIVRDNANVPHIFGQNDQDVFYGLGFAHAQDRLWQMITMRRTVQGRLSEVFGSATIEIDRLLRRLDLYPLAVRSVETLDPKTRAALDAYAAGVNARLDQINNEALGRGAPEMLIFDVPVAPWRPADSLAMAKLMALQLSGHLDAEVKRARVSLALPDQKRLMDILPDAPGNGIAALPEYATLVPGLPQFAENIPLDPNPLSPFKPFDLAGASNAWAAARDRSASGGTLIANDPHLGFTAPSIWYLARLELQSGGVIGGTIPGLPVVLTGRSAALGWGITSSYADDQDIYVEELNPENPEEYRTPDGFKPFVKRASIITVKDADPITLTLRWTDNGPVLPGSHYNLAAITPPGHVATVNWTALSPADTSVAAAMALMESKSVEAGLAAAADYLAPSQNLTLVDADTIAMKTIGALPARDPAHQSRGRMPTVGWNAANRWQGRLPYASNPEFVAPLGGILGNTNNKTVDRPFPNHVSFLWGDTQRIQRWRNLMQRRQVHTRDSFIEAQLDTVSFTARSLLPLIGAELWFTGEATAEGTAERQRERALILLAGWSGEMNEHLPEPLIYAAWLRALQDRLIQDELGPLAQEFDHVEPLFIERVFRNVDGAAVWCDVLQSAPVETCPDMARLALDDALIWINETWGSQLESLRWGDAHQATHDHPTLGEVPILRYFVNIRQSTSGGDNTLLRGRTKGTSPDPFFNVHGAGYRGVYDFADPDSSVFITSTGQSGHFLSRYYDNLAQLWRRGEYIPMSLDEDLARAASVGVTKLIPAQP
;
A
#
# COMPACT_ATOMS: atom_id res chain seq x y z
N MET A 1 -11.00 49.32 38.63
CA MET A 1 -10.08 48.25 38.20
C MET A 1 -10.19 46.95 39.02
N ALA A 2 -10.11 46.96 40.36
CA ALA A 2 -10.19 45.74 41.17
C ALA A 2 -11.52 44.95 41.04
N VAL A 3 -12.65 45.61 40.88
CA VAL A 3 -13.96 44.97 40.72
C VAL A 3 -14.05 44.28 39.36
N VAL A 4 -13.62 44.96 38.29
CA VAL A 4 -13.61 44.39 36.94
C VAL A 4 -12.71 43.19 36.86
N PHE A 5 -11.51 43.27 37.47
CA PHE A 5 -10.57 42.15 37.57
C PHE A 5 -11.19 40.93 38.29
N LYS A 6 -11.90 41.16 39.40
CA LYS A 6 -12.60 40.08 40.12
C LYS A 6 -13.69 39.41 39.26
N TRP A 7 -14.40 40.16 38.47
CA TRP A 7 -15.41 39.62 37.56
C TRP A 7 -14.78 38.87 36.40
N LEU A 8 -13.68 39.39 35.82
CA LEU A 8 -12.93 38.70 34.78
C LEU A 8 -12.33 37.37 35.30
N MET A 9 -11.80 37.37 36.52
CA MET A 9 -11.29 36.13 37.15
C MET A 9 -12.41 35.12 37.39
N ARG A 10 -13.60 35.56 37.85
CA ARG A 10 -14.78 34.66 38.02
C ARG A 10 -15.25 34.10 36.67
N LEU A 11 -15.29 34.92 35.64
CA LEU A 11 -15.65 34.50 34.27
C LEU A 11 -14.62 33.49 33.73
N ALA A 12 -13.35 33.80 33.90
CA ALA A 12 -12.28 32.86 33.47
C ALA A 12 -12.36 31.53 34.23
N THR A 13 -12.58 31.58 35.58
CA THR A 13 -12.78 30.35 36.36
C THR A 13 -14.01 29.58 35.91
N LEU A 14 -15.13 30.26 35.64
CA LEU A 14 -16.35 29.61 35.14
C LEU A 14 -16.10 28.96 33.79
N LEU A 15 -15.43 29.65 32.86
CA LEU A 15 -15.08 29.10 31.55
C LEU A 15 -14.18 27.86 31.67
N ILE A 16 -13.16 27.92 32.54
CA ILE A 16 -12.29 26.76 32.84
C ILE A 16 -13.10 25.57 33.36
N VAL A 17 -13.98 25.83 34.35
CA VAL A 17 -14.84 24.79 34.93
C VAL A 17 -15.75 24.18 33.86
N LEU A 18 -16.41 25.01 33.06
CA LEU A 18 -17.28 24.54 31.98
C LEU A 18 -16.48 23.72 30.93
N THR A 19 -15.29 24.19 30.59
CA THR A 19 -14.40 23.45 29.68
C THR A 19 -14.01 22.07 30.24
N VAL A 20 -13.62 22.03 31.52
CA VAL A 20 -13.28 20.75 32.20
C VAL A 20 -14.49 19.82 32.23
N VAL A 21 -15.68 20.34 32.60
CA VAL A 21 -16.92 19.52 32.62
C VAL A 21 -17.24 19.00 31.21
N ALA A 22 -17.10 19.83 30.18
CA ALA A 22 -17.32 19.42 28.81
C ALA A 22 -16.31 18.33 28.37
N LEU A 23 -15.02 18.50 28.67
CA LEU A 23 -13.99 17.52 28.36
C LEU A 23 -14.23 16.18 29.07
N VAL A 24 -14.60 16.22 30.36
CA VAL A 24 -14.95 15.00 31.11
C VAL A 24 -16.19 14.34 30.53
N GLY A 25 -17.18 15.12 30.12
CA GLY A 25 -18.38 14.61 29.45
C GLY A 25 -18.07 13.94 28.10
N ILE A 26 -17.25 14.57 27.28
CA ILE A 26 -16.77 14.01 25.99
C ILE A 26 -15.97 12.72 26.23
N TYR A 27 -15.02 12.73 27.16
CA TYR A 27 -14.26 11.55 27.54
C TYR A 27 -15.16 10.40 28.01
N TRP A 28 -16.13 10.70 28.88
CA TRP A 28 -17.08 9.71 29.36
C TRP A 28 -17.94 9.12 28.23
N LEU A 29 -18.43 9.96 27.32
CA LEU A 29 -19.18 9.49 26.15
C LEU A 29 -18.33 8.64 25.21
N ALA A 30 -17.11 9.07 24.90
CA ALA A 30 -16.20 8.35 24.02
C ALA A 30 -15.74 7.02 24.66
N SER A 31 -15.50 7.01 25.97
CA SER A 31 -15.09 5.79 26.69
C SER A 31 -16.19 4.72 26.77
N ARG A 32 -17.46 5.06 26.52
CA ARG A 32 -18.56 4.06 26.47
C ARG A 32 -18.40 3.04 25.36
N SER A 33 -17.66 3.37 24.31
CA SER A 33 -17.38 2.46 23.18
C SER A 33 -16.10 1.63 23.35
N LEU A 34 -15.37 1.81 24.45
CA LEU A 34 -14.22 0.93 24.76
C LEU A 34 -14.72 -0.52 24.93
N PRO A 35 -14.09 -1.49 24.24
CA PRO A 35 -14.44 -2.89 24.40
C PRO A 35 -14.17 -3.39 25.81
N ASP A 36 -15.09 -4.16 26.38
CA ASP A 36 -14.82 -5.07 27.47
C ASP A 36 -14.39 -6.41 26.87
N TYR A 37 -13.20 -6.86 27.21
CA TYR A 37 -12.65 -8.11 26.70
C TYR A 37 -12.91 -9.30 27.62
N ASP A 38 -13.45 -9.07 28.85
CA ASP A 38 -13.79 -10.11 29.80
C ASP A 38 -15.31 -10.17 30.02
N ASP A 39 -15.99 -10.63 28.97
CA ASP A 39 -17.47 -10.60 28.88
C ASP A 39 -18.04 -11.91 28.38
N THR A 40 -19.31 -12.17 28.70
CA THR A 40 -20.07 -13.32 28.19
C THR A 40 -21.32 -12.81 27.46
N VAL A 41 -21.34 -12.99 26.15
CA VAL A 41 -22.38 -12.45 25.27
C VAL A 41 -23.21 -13.59 24.67
N ALA A 42 -24.51 -13.56 24.90
CA ALA A 42 -25.44 -14.47 24.21
C ALA A 42 -25.75 -13.93 22.82
N VAL A 43 -25.44 -14.72 21.80
CA VAL A 43 -25.49 -14.29 20.39
C VAL A 43 -26.32 -15.24 19.53
N PRO A 44 -27.05 -14.72 18.53
CA PRO A 44 -27.85 -15.54 17.61
C PRO A 44 -26.93 -16.26 16.60
N ASN A 45 -27.46 -17.33 16.00
CA ASN A 45 -26.85 -18.09 14.90
C ASN A 45 -25.52 -18.78 15.21
N LEU A 46 -25.04 -18.77 16.45
CA LEU A 46 -23.89 -19.53 16.89
C LEU A 46 -24.31 -20.96 17.19
N ARG A 47 -23.52 -21.97 16.80
CA ARG A 47 -23.83 -23.39 16.99
C ARG A 47 -23.33 -23.92 18.34
N ALA A 48 -22.14 -23.49 18.74
CA ALA A 48 -21.51 -23.85 19.99
C ALA A 48 -20.77 -22.64 20.58
N GLU A 49 -20.38 -22.76 21.85
CA GLU A 49 -19.59 -21.71 22.52
C GLU A 49 -18.28 -21.40 21.75
N VAL A 50 -17.95 -20.12 21.65
CA VAL A 50 -16.69 -19.61 21.13
C VAL A 50 -15.99 -18.79 22.20
N GLU A 51 -14.71 -19.04 22.42
CA GLU A 51 -13.87 -18.22 23.27
C GLU A 51 -12.91 -17.37 22.43
N ILE A 52 -12.87 -16.07 22.70
CA ILE A 52 -11.92 -15.12 22.15
C ILE A 52 -10.96 -14.77 23.31
N VAL A 53 -9.85 -15.47 23.37
CA VAL A 53 -8.81 -15.25 24.38
C VAL A 53 -7.84 -14.18 23.89
N ARG A 54 -7.70 -13.09 24.61
CA ARG A 54 -6.80 -11.98 24.26
C ARG A 54 -5.51 -12.15 25.03
N ASP A 55 -4.37 -12.30 24.35
CA ASP A 55 -3.06 -12.34 24.98
C ASP A 55 -2.60 -10.95 25.48
N ASN A 56 -1.40 -10.86 26.04
CA ASN A 56 -0.86 -9.62 26.61
C ASN A 56 -0.64 -8.50 25.59
N ALA A 57 -0.54 -8.83 24.30
CA ALA A 57 -0.49 -7.88 23.18
C ALA A 57 -1.89 -7.51 22.66
N ASN A 58 -2.93 -8.09 23.23
CA ASN A 58 -4.32 -8.02 22.81
C ASN A 58 -4.58 -8.72 21.46
N VAL A 59 -3.76 -9.68 21.08
CA VAL A 59 -4.03 -10.53 19.92
C VAL A 59 -5.14 -11.52 20.28
N PRO A 60 -6.25 -11.59 19.50
CA PRO A 60 -7.30 -12.56 19.76
C PRO A 60 -6.88 -13.95 19.27
N HIS A 61 -7.01 -14.91 20.15
CA HIS A 61 -6.93 -16.33 19.90
C HIS A 61 -8.36 -16.88 19.95
N ILE A 62 -8.89 -17.33 18.80
CA ILE A 62 -10.30 -17.68 18.64
C ILE A 62 -10.45 -19.18 18.61
N PHE A 63 -11.15 -19.72 19.59
CA PHE A 63 -11.41 -21.14 19.80
C PHE A 63 -12.90 -21.45 19.60
N GLY A 64 -13.21 -22.40 18.75
CA GLY A 64 -14.57 -22.86 18.47
C GLY A 64 -14.61 -24.35 18.14
N GLN A 65 -15.79 -24.97 18.16
CA GLN A 65 -15.92 -26.39 17.87
C GLN A 65 -15.95 -26.71 16.36
N ASN A 66 -16.12 -25.73 15.51
CA ASN A 66 -16.12 -25.85 14.05
C ASN A 66 -15.68 -24.54 13.39
N ASP A 67 -15.26 -24.60 12.12
CA ASP A 67 -14.73 -23.46 11.38
C ASP A 67 -15.70 -22.28 11.29
N GLN A 68 -17.01 -22.55 11.16
CA GLN A 68 -18.01 -21.48 11.04
C GLN A 68 -18.10 -20.68 12.35
N ASP A 69 -18.09 -21.34 13.52
CA ASP A 69 -18.09 -20.66 14.80
C ASP A 69 -16.77 -19.87 15.02
N VAL A 70 -15.63 -20.38 14.54
CA VAL A 70 -14.34 -19.66 14.57
C VAL A 70 -14.39 -18.39 13.69
N PHE A 71 -14.92 -18.47 12.46
CA PHE A 71 -15.11 -17.29 11.61
C PHE A 71 -16.14 -16.31 12.19
N TYR A 72 -17.15 -16.80 12.88
CA TYR A 72 -18.07 -15.95 13.65
C TYR A 72 -17.33 -15.16 14.72
N GLY A 73 -16.49 -15.84 15.52
CA GLY A 73 -15.63 -15.21 16.52
C GLY A 73 -14.71 -14.15 15.95
N LEU A 74 -14.12 -14.40 14.75
CA LEU A 74 -13.26 -13.42 14.07
C LEU A 74 -14.08 -12.19 13.64
N GLY A 75 -15.27 -12.38 13.11
CA GLY A 75 -16.15 -11.28 12.73
C GLY A 75 -16.52 -10.40 13.92
N PHE A 76 -16.83 -11.03 15.06
CA PHE A 76 -17.09 -10.32 16.32
C PHE A 76 -15.86 -9.54 16.80
N ALA A 77 -14.67 -10.17 16.82
CA ALA A 77 -13.42 -9.54 17.26
C ALA A 77 -13.01 -8.35 16.36
N HIS A 78 -13.11 -8.50 15.03
CA HIS A 78 -12.86 -7.40 14.10
C HIS A 78 -13.80 -6.21 14.35
N ALA A 79 -15.09 -6.47 14.53
CA ALA A 79 -16.06 -5.42 14.81
C ALA A 79 -15.90 -4.83 16.23
N GLN A 80 -15.42 -5.61 17.20
CA GLN A 80 -15.12 -5.13 18.55
C GLN A 80 -13.98 -4.13 18.58
N ASP A 81 -12.94 -4.36 17.77
CA ASP A 81 -11.71 -3.56 17.78
C ASP A 81 -11.64 -2.50 16.67
N ARG A 82 -12.24 -2.75 15.50
CA ARG A 82 -11.97 -2.00 14.28
C ARG A 82 -13.21 -1.53 13.53
N LEU A 83 -14.34 -1.38 14.22
CA LEU A 83 -15.64 -1.10 13.62
C LEU A 83 -15.62 0.13 12.68
N TRP A 84 -15.04 1.25 13.12
CA TRP A 84 -14.98 2.45 12.29
C TRP A 84 -14.20 2.22 10.99
N GLN A 85 -13.04 1.56 11.09
CA GLN A 85 -12.22 1.20 9.94
C GLN A 85 -13.01 0.33 8.95
N MET A 86 -13.71 -0.69 9.43
CA MET A 86 -14.54 -1.58 8.60
C MET A 86 -15.66 -0.82 7.89
N ILE A 87 -16.38 0.05 8.61
CA ILE A 87 -17.47 0.87 8.04
C ILE A 87 -16.94 1.82 6.98
N THR A 88 -15.83 2.49 7.25
CA THR A 88 -15.24 3.47 6.33
C THR A 88 -14.76 2.78 5.06
N MET A 89 -14.02 1.67 5.16
CA MET A 89 -13.58 0.89 4.01
C MET A 89 -14.76 0.37 3.18
N ARG A 90 -15.81 -0.16 3.82
CA ARG A 90 -17.04 -0.58 3.14
C ARG A 90 -17.70 0.56 2.39
N ARG A 91 -17.83 1.74 3.00
CA ARG A 91 -18.41 2.92 2.35
C ARG A 91 -17.56 3.39 1.19
N THR A 92 -16.24 3.31 1.32
CA THR A 92 -15.31 3.63 0.23
C THR A 92 -15.62 2.76 -0.99
N VAL A 93 -15.56 1.44 -0.86
CA VAL A 93 -15.77 0.55 -2.02
C VAL A 93 -17.19 0.63 -2.58
N GLN A 94 -18.18 1.02 -1.78
CA GLN A 94 -19.56 1.28 -2.23
C GLN A 94 -19.71 2.61 -2.95
N GLY A 95 -18.71 3.52 -2.93
CA GLY A 95 -18.83 4.90 -3.39
C GLY A 95 -19.91 5.66 -2.61
N ARG A 96 -19.83 5.63 -1.28
CA ARG A 96 -20.83 6.20 -0.34
C ARG A 96 -20.19 7.03 0.78
N LEU A 97 -18.98 7.52 0.57
CA LEU A 97 -18.32 8.39 1.55
C LEU A 97 -19.01 9.74 1.67
N SER A 98 -19.54 10.28 0.57
CA SER A 98 -20.21 11.58 0.54
C SER A 98 -21.48 11.64 1.39
N GLU A 99 -22.09 10.49 1.72
CA GLU A 99 -23.19 10.44 2.69
C GLU A 99 -22.76 10.87 4.10
N VAL A 100 -21.46 10.79 4.40
CA VAL A 100 -20.88 11.09 5.71
C VAL A 100 -20.03 12.37 5.68
N PHE A 101 -19.20 12.52 4.64
CA PHE A 101 -18.17 13.57 4.55
C PHE A 101 -18.55 14.70 3.59
N GLY A 102 -19.75 14.66 3.00
CA GLY A 102 -20.25 15.71 2.12
C GLY A 102 -19.46 15.81 0.80
N SER A 103 -19.30 17.04 0.33
CA SER A 103 -18.69 17.32 -0.99
C SER A 103 -17.23 16.91 -1.11
N ALA A 104 -16.50 16.79 -0.01
CA ALA A 104 -15.08 16.47 -0.01
C ALA A 104 -14.74 15.08 -0.61
N THR A 105 -15.71 14.17 -0.66
CA THR A 105 -15.48 12.80 -1.15
C THR A 105 -16.26 12.44 -2.41
N ILE A 106 -16.87 13.43 -3.08
CA ILE A 106 -17.68 13.20 -4.29
C ILE A 106 -16.84 12.54 -5.39
N GLU A 107 -15.62 13.00 -5.64
CA GLU A 107 -14.79 12.46 -6.72
C GLU A 107 -14.37 11.01 -6.43
N ILE A 108 -14.09 10.68 -5.17
CA ILE A 108 -13.84 9.30 -4.73
C ILE A 108 -15.07 8.43 -5.03
N ASP A 109 -16.25 8.87 -4.60
CA ASP A 109 -17.49 8.13 -4.84
C ASP A 109 -17.80 7.98 -6.33
N ARG A 110 -17.61 9.04 -7.13
CA ARG A 110 -17.77 8.99 -8.59
C ARG A 110 -16.93 7.89 -9.23
N LEU A 111 -15.68 7.78 -8.81
CA LEU A 111 -14.79 6.78 -9.36
C LEU A 111 -15.17 5.37 -8.93
N LEU A 112 -15.36 5.13 -7.63
CA LEU A 112 -15.72 3.81 -7.11
C LEU A 112 -17.05 3.31 -7.70
N ARG A 113 -18.02 4.22 -7.96
CA ARG A 113 -19.26 3.89 -8.67
C ARG A 113 -19.00 3.48 -10.12
N ARG A 114 -18.06 4.14 -10.82
CA ARG A 114 -17.71 3.78 -12.22
C ARG A 114 -16.94 2.47 -12.32
N LEU A 115 -16.02 2.21 -11.41
CA LEU A 115 -15.32 0.92 -11.33
C LEU A 115 -16.26 -0.24 -10.97
N ASP A 116 -17.42 0.05 -10.39
CA ASP A 116 -18.48 -0.92 -10.08
C ASP A 116 -18.04 -2.04 -9.12
N LEU A 117 -17.02 -1.79 -8.28
CA LEU A 117 -16.39 -2.84 -7.46
C LEU A 117 -17.36 -3.54 -6.51
N TYR A 118 -18.27 -2.80 -5.87
CA TYR A 118 -19.23 -3.39 -4.93
C TYR A 118 -20.29 -4.26 -5.62
N PRO A 119 -20.96 -3.84 -6.70
CA PRO A 119 -21.83 -4.72 -7.48
C PRO A 119 -21.12 -5.96 -8.04
N LEU A 120 -19.84 -5.84 -8.43
CA LEU A 120 -19.02 -6.99 -8.82
C LEU A 120 -18.81 -7.96 -7.65
N ALA A 121 -18.53 -7.45 -6.45
CA ALA A 121 -18.42 -8.27 -5.24
C ALA A 121 -19.74 -9.00 -4.92
N VAL A 122 -20.89 -8.34 -5.06
CA VAL A 122 -22.21 -8.96 -4.89
C VAL A 122 -22.40 -10.15 -5.85
N ARG A 123 -22.04 -9.97 -7.12
CA ARG A 123 -22.12 -11.07 -8.12
C ARG A 123 -21.13 -12.19 -7.82
N SER A 124 -19.94 -11.87 -7.33
CA SER A 124 -18.93 -12.88 -6.99
C SER A 124 -19.38 -13.81 -5.86
N VAL A 125 -20.24 -13.36 -4.92
CA VAL A 125 -20.80 -14.24 -3.88
C VAL A 125 -21.55 -15.45 -4.47
N GLU A 126 -22.21 -15.27 -5.62
CA GLU A 126 -23.00 -16.32 -6.28
C GLU A 126 -22.11 -17.41 -6.89
N THR A 127 -20.85 -17.11 -7.15
CA THR A 127 -19.89 -18.03 -7.79
C THR A 127 -19.03 -18.80 -6.79
N LEU A 128 -19.13 -18.47 -5.49
CA LEU A 128 -18.34 -19.12 -4.45
C LEU A 128 -18.87 -20.53 -4.16
N ASP A 129 -17.94 -21.41 -3.77
CA ASP A 129 -18.27 -22.73 -3.26
C ASP A 129 -19.04 -22.65 -1.92
N PRO A 130 -19.81 -23.69 -1.56
CA PRO A 130 -20.65 -23.67 -0.36
C PRO A 130 -19.87 -23.49 0.95
N LYS A 131 -18.63 -23.99 1.04
CA LYS A 131 -17.79 -23.89 2.25
C LYS A 131 -17.34 -22.45 2.47
N THR A 132 -16.77 -21.82 1.44
CA THR A 132 -16.37 -20.41 1.47
C THR A 132 -17.57 -19.50 1.79
N ARG A 133 -18.72 -19.76 1.15
CA ARG A 133 -19.92 -18.99 1.40
C ARG A 133 -20.38 -19.10 2.85
N ALA A 134 -20.39 -20.32 3.42
CA ALA A 134 -20.77 -20.53 4.82
C ALA A 134 -19.82 -19.85 5.81
N ALA A 135 -18.52 -19.80 5.50
CA ALA A 135 -17.54 -19.07 6.31
C ALA A 135 -17.77 -17.55 6.27
N LEU A 136 -18.07 -16.99 5.10
CA LEU A 136 -18.41 -15.57 4.94
C LEU A 136 -19.74 -15.21 5.62
N ASP A 137 -20.76 -16.08 5.55
CA ASP A 137 -22.03 -15.90 6.25
C ASP A 137 -21.83 -15.90 7.77
N ALA A 138 -21.01 -16.83 8.29
CA ALA A 138 -20.68 -16.91 9.71
C ALA A 138 -19.89 -15.67 10.18
N TYR A 139 -18.89 -15.24 9.43
CA TYR A 139 -18.15 -14.02 9.71
C TYR A 139 -19.08 -12.79 9.77
N ALA A 140 -19.96 -12.66 8.78
CA ALA A 140 -20.93 -11.57 8.74
C ALA A 140 -21.88 -11.62 9.94
N ALA A 141 -22.33 -12.81 10.35
CA ALA A 141 -23.14 -12.99 11.55
C ALA A 141 -22.42 -12.55 12.82
N GLY A 142 -21.11 -12.84 12.94
CA GLY A 142 -20.28 -12.40 14.06
C GLY A 142 -20.14 -10.86 14.13
N VAL A 143 -19.89 -10.21 13.00
CA VAL A 143 -19.88 -8.73 12.91
C VAL A 143 -21.24 -8.17 13.35
N ASN A 144 -22.33 -8.74 12.87
CA ASN A 144 -23.69 -8.28 13.16
C ASN A 144 -24.05 -8.51 14.63
N ALA A 145 -23.60 -9.59 15.25
CA ALA A 145 -23.80 -9.84 16.67
C ALA A 145 -23.16 -8.75 17.54
N ARG A 146 -21.96 -8.27 17.15
CA ARG A 146 -21.35 -7.11 17.84
C ARG A 146 -22.14 -5.84 17.61
N LEU A 147 -22.69 -5.60 16.42
CA LEU A 147 -23.55 -4.45 16.14
C LEU A 147 -24.83 -4.50 17.00
N ASP A 148 -25.44 -5.67 17.15
CA ASP A 148 -26.60 -5.87 18.00
C ASP A 148 -26.27 -5.64 19.48
N GLN A 149 -25.13 -6.10 19.96
CA GLN A 149 -24.66 -5.82 21.32
C GLN A 149 -24.49 -4.31 21.56
N ILE A 150 -23.84 -3.60 20.63
CA ILE A 150 -23.65 -2.14 20.71
C ILE A 150 -24.99 -1.43 20.86
N ASN A 151 -26.00 -1.83 20.09
CA ASN A 151 -27.33 -1.21 20.11
C ASN A 151 -28.08 -1.54 21.39
N ASN A 152 -28.06 -2.81 21.84
CA ASN A 152 -28.81 -3.29 23.00
C ASN A 152 -28.23 -2.74 24.31
N GLU A 153 -26.90 -2.62 24.41
CA GLU A 153 -26.22 -2.19 25.63
C GLU A 153 -25.80 -0.72 25.62
N ALA A 154 -26.17 0.04 24.56
CA ALA A 154 -25.82 1.45 24.39
C ALA A 154 -24.29 1.74 24.52
N LEU A 155 -23.47 0.93 23.86
CA LEU A 155 -22.02 0.98 23.93
C LEU A 155 -21.44 2.11 23.06
N GLY A 156 -21.80 3.37 23.33
CA GLY A 156 -21.20 4.54 22.70
C GLY A 156 -21.21 4.51 21.18
N ARG A 157 -22.22 3.88 20.54
CA ARG A 157 -22.31 3.65 19.08
C ARG A 157 -21.19 2.76 18.50
N GLY A 158 -20.34 2.17 19.34
CA GLY A 158 -19.31 1.20 18.98
C GLY A 158 -17.96 1.79 18.57
N ALA A 159 -17.87 3.08 18.31
CA ALA A 159 -16.61 3.77 18.03
C ALA A 159 -16.75 5.27 18.34
N PRO A 160 -15.69 5.94 18.84
CA PRO A 160 -15.75 7.37 19.20
C PRO A 160 -15.98 8.27 17.99
N GLU A 161 -15.54 7.91 16.81
CA GLU A 161 -15.77 8.63 15.56
C GLU A 161 -17.28 8.73 15.24
N MET A 162 -18.06 7.73 15.63
CA MET A 162 -19.50 7.70 15.43
C MET A 162 -20.28 8.66 16.34
N LEU A 163 -19.62 9.26 17.32
CA LEU A 163 -20.15 10.39 18.07
C LEU A 163 -20.05 11.71 17.29
N ILE A 164 -19.05 11.80 16.39
CA ILE A 164 -18.77 12.96 15.55
C ILE A 164 -19.54 12.85 14.23
N PHE A 165 -19.50 11.65 13.64
CA PHE A 165 -20.15 11.36 12.37
C PHE A 165 -21.40 10.51 12.63
N ASP A 166 -22.58 11.08 12.38
CA ASP A 166 -23.84 10.34 12.49
C ASP A 166 -24.00 9.40 11.31
N VAL A 167 -23.51 8.17 11.47
CA VAL A 167 -23.46 7.18 10.41
C VAL A 167 -24.41 6.03 10.74
N PRO A 168 -25.48 5.80 9.95
CA PRO A 168 -26.26 4.57 10.07
C PRO A 168 -25.42 3.38 9.62
N VAL A 169 -25.36 2.35 10.47
CA VAL A 169 -24.61 1.12 10.21
C VAL A 169 -25.56 0.04 9.74
N ALA A 170 -25.47 -0.28 8.45
CA ALA A 170 -26.20 -1.43 7.90
C ALA A 170 -25.53 -2.74 8.35
N PRO A 171 -26.29 -3.85 8.48
CA PRO A 171 -25.71 -5.17 8.73
C PRO A 171 -24.62 -5.54 7.71
N TRP A 172 -23.60 -6.24 8.17
CA TRP A 172 -22.53 -6.78 7.33
C TRP A 172 -23.04 -7.96 6.51
N ARG A 173 -22.56 -8.08 5.27
CA ARG A 173 -22.94 -9.14 4.33
C ARG A 173 -21.68 -9.79 3.75
N PRO A 174 -21.73 -11.04 3.25
CA PRO A 174 -20.64 -11.68 2.54
C PRO A 174 -20.01 -10.82 1.44
N ALA A 175 -20.85 -10.10 0.68
CA ALA A 175 -20.39 -9.18 -0.36
C ALA A 175 -19.51 -8.04 0.17
N ASP A 176 -19.70 -7.61 1.43
CA ASP A 176 -18.87 -6.58 2.05
C ASP A 176 -17.44 -7.08 2.20
N SER A 177 -17.25 -8.34 2.60
CA SER A 177 -15.92 -8.95 2.71
C SER A 177 -15.23 -9.12 1.35
N LEU A 178 -15.96 -9.57 0.32
CA LEU A 178 -15.40 -9.63 -1.05
C LEU A 178 -15.06 -8.23 -1.58
N ALA A 179 -15.85 -7.23 -1.22
CA ALA A 179 -15.60 -5.85 -1.60
C ALA A 179 -14.33 -5.29 -0.93
N MET A 180 -13.98 -5.74 0.29
CA MET A 180 -12.71 -5.41 0.92
C MET A 180 -11.53 -5.94 0.10
N ALA A 181 -11.60 -7.16 -0.41
CA ALA A 181 -10.57 -7.72 -1.28
C ALA A 181 -10.40 -6.90 -2.57
N LYS A 182 -11.50 -6.47 -3.19
CA LYS A 182 -11.47 -5.58 -4.38
C LYS A 182 -10.93 -4.19 -4.07
N LEU A 183 -11.21 -3.65 -2.88
CA LEU A 183 -10.62 -2.39 -2.43
C LEU A 183 -9.11 -2.52 -2.24
N MET A 184 -8.65 -3.63 -1.68
CA MET A 184 -7.22 -3.92 -1.58
C MET A 184 -6.56 -4.08 -2.95
N ALA A 185 -7.25 -4.71 -3.91
CA ALA A 185 -6.76 -4.77 -5.29
C ALA A 185 -6.58 -3.37 -5.88
N LEU A 186 -7.51 -2.45 -5.63
CA LEU A 186 -7.41 -1.07 -6.08
C LEU A 186 -6.21 -0.33 -5.45
N GLN A 187 -5.98 -0.51 -4.15
CA GLN A 187 -4.85 0.12 -3.45
C GLN A 187 -3.48 -0.43 -3.89
N LEU A 188 -3.44 -1.66 -4.40
CA LEU A 188 -2.22 -2.33 -4.83
C LEU A 188 -1.99 -2.25 -6.35
N SER A 189 -2.93 -1.67 -7.10
CA SER A 189 -2.81 -1.46 -8.54
C SER A 189 -2.14 -0.12 -8.85
N GLY A 190 -1.35 -0.06 -9.91
CA GLY A 190 -0.66 1.16 -10.33
C GLY A 190 -0.39 1.23 -11.83
N HIS A 191 -0.72 0.17 -12.59
CA HIS A 191 -0.44 0.15 -14.04
C HIS A 191 -1.23 1.20 -14.80
N LEU A 192 -2.50 1.44 -14.43
CA LEU A 192 -3.31 2.49 -15.02
C LEU A 192 -2.64 3.86 -14.94
N ASP A 193 -2.18 4.25 -13.73
CA ASP A 193 -1.48 5.51 -13.52
C ASP A 193 -0.16 5.56 -14.31
N ALA A 194 0.59 4.47 -14.31
CA ALA A 194 1.85 4.37 -15.04
C ALA A 194 1.69 4.47 -16.55
N GLU A 195 0.63 3.87 -17.15
CA GLU A 195 0.33 4.01 -18.57
C GLU A 195 0.02 5.46 -18.93
N VAL A 196 -0.84 6.14 -18.14
CA VAL A 196 -1.19 7.53 -18.34
C VAL A 196 0.02 8.44 -18.21
N LYS A 197 0.82 8.25 -17.15
CA LYS A 197 2.05 9.02 -16.93
C LYS A 197 3.01 8.88 -18.11
N ARG A 198 3.20 7.65 -18.62
CA ARG A 198 4.06 7.39 -19.77
C ARG A 198 3.54 8.06 -21.03
N ALA A 199 2.23 8.01 -21.29
CA ALA A 199 1.61 8.69 -22.42
C ALA A 199 1.81 10.21 -22.34
N ARG A 200 1.62 10.82 -21.19
CA ARG A 200 1.80 12.25 -20.96
C ARG A 200 3.26 12.69 -21.12
N VAL A 201 4.19 11.92 -20.60
CA VAL A 201 5.63 12.17 -20.81
C VAL A 201 5.99 12.06 -22.29
N SER A 202 5.44 11.06 -23.00
CA SER A 202 5.61 10.94 -24.47
C SER A 202 5.11 12.18 -25.22
N LEU A 203 4.01 12.80 -24.77
CA LEU A 203 3.49 14.04 -25.39
C LEU A 203 4.33 15.27 -25.06
N ALA A 204 5.01 15.28 -23.92
CA ALA A 204 5.85 16.41 -23.48
C ALA A 204 7.24 16.39 -24.12
N LEU A 205 7.81 15.20 -24.31
CA LEU A 205 9.19 15.05 -24.79
C LEU A 205 9.29 15.15 -26.32
N PRO A 206 10.16 16.00 -26.84
CA PRO A 206 10.39 16.09 -28.30
C PRO A 206 11.18 14.89 -28.85
N ASP A 207 12.02 14.27 -28.03
CA ASP A 207 12.76 13.05 -28.39
C ASP A 207 12.24 11.85 -27.60
N GLN A 208 11.56 10.94 -28.28
CA GLN A 208 10.97 9.73 -27.68
C GLN A 208 12.00 8.78 -27.03
N LYS A 209 13.26 8.87 -27.40
CA LYS A 209 14.32 8.11 -26.72
C LYS A 209 14.44 8.53 -25.26
N ARG A 210 14.14 9.78 -24.95
CA ARG A 210 14.18 10.34 -23.59
C ARG A 210 13.12 9.78 -22.68
N LEU A 211 11.99 9.31 -23.22
CA LEU A 211 10.95 8.61 -22.46
C LEU A 211 11.51 7.41 -21.67
N MET A 212 12.39 6.64 -22.32
CA MET A 212 12.99 5.45 -21.71
C MET A 212 14.17 5.77 -20.78
N ASP A 213 14.61 7.02 -20.71
CA ASP A 213 15.56 7.46 -19.68
C ASP A 213 14.85 7.64 -18.33
N ILE A 214 13.73 8.38 -18.32
CA ILE A 214 13.02 8.73 -17.09
C ILE A 214 12.02 7.67 -16.64
N LEU A 215 11.43 6.92 -17.57
CA LEU A 215 10.49 5.81 -17.30
C LEU A 215 11.01 4.51 -17.93
N PRO A 216 12.19 4.03 -17.53
CA PRO A 216 12.79 2.84 -18.13
C PRO A 216 11.99 1.58 -17.77
N ASP A 217 12.04 0.59 -18.66
CA ASP A 217 11.67 -0.76 -18.27
C ASP A 217 12.67 -1.32 -17.26
N ALA A 218 12.23 -2.28 -16.46
CA ALA A 218 13.14 -2.98 -15.57
C ALA A 218 14.30 -3.61 -16.36
N PRO A 219 15.54 -3.51 -15.87
CA PRO A 219 16.73 -4.01 -16.57
C PRO A 219 16.57 -5.48 -17.00
N GLY A 220 17.09 -5.81 -18.17
CA GLY A 220 17.09 -7.16 -18.72
C GLY A 220 16.00 -7.45 -19.76
N ASN A 221 14.91 -6.65 -19.84
CA ASN A 221 13.83 -6.88 -20.81
C ASN A 221 14.17 -6.42 -22.22
N GLY A 222 15.33 -5.80 -22.44
CA GLY A 222 15.60 -5.06 -23.64
C GLY A 222 14.70 -3.82 -23.74
N ILE A 223 15.28 -2.67 -23.95
CA ILE A 223 14.49 -1.43 -24.13
C ILE A 223 13.85 -1.51 -25.50
N ALA A 224 12.59 -1.88 -25.59
CA ALA A 224 11.86 -1.76 -26.83
C ALA A 224 11.46 -0.31 -27.01
N ALA A 225 11.81 0.28 -28.14
CA ALA A 225 11.29 1.58 -28.54
C ALA A 225 9.76 1.53 -28.53
N LEU A 226 9.15 2.49 -27.84
CA LEU A 226 7.71 2.67 -27.87
C LEU A 226 7.36 3.65 -29.01
N PRO A 227 6.18 3.48 -29.65
CA PRO A 227 5.67 4.50 -30.55
C PRO A 227 5.36 5.77 -29.79
N GLU A 228 5.41 6.90 -30.48
CA GLU A 228 4.92 8.17 -29.92
C GLU A 228 3.44 8.06 -29.59
N TYR A 229 3.03 8.52 -28.41
CA TYR A 229 1.62 8.40 -27.99
C TYR A 229 0.68 9.10 -28.95
N ALA A 230 1.07 10.26 -29.51
CA ALA A 230 0.30 10.97 -30.52
C ALA A 230 0.03 10.14 -31.81
N THR A 231 0.87 9.13 -32.09
CA THR A 231 0.65 8.22 -33.24
C THR A 231 -0.31 7.08 -32.88
N LEU A 232 -0.39 6.70 -31.62
CA LEU A 232 -1.35 5.69 -31.12
C LEU A 232 -2.77 6.26 -31.04
N VAL A 233 -2.89 7.51 -30.57
CA VAL A 233 -4.15 8.20 -30.35
C VAL A 233 -4.08 9.59 -31.01
N PRO A 234 -4.47 9.72 -32.29
CA PRO A 234 -4.44 10.99 -33.00
C PRO A 234 -5.50 11.97 -32.50
N GLY A 235 -5.26 13.27 -32.67
CA GLY A 235 -6.21 14.33 -32.30
C GLY A 235 -6.09 14.88 -30.88
N LEU A 236 -5.01 14.58 -30.19
CA LEU A 236 -4.75 15.11 -28.85
C LEU A 236 -4.45 16.62 -28.88
N PRO A 237 -4.90 17.38 -27.87
CA PRO A 237 -4.47 18.75 -27.68
C PRO A 237 -2.98 18.81 -27.30
N GLN A 238 -2.26 19.82 -27.81
CA GLN A 238 -0.82 19.96 -27.55
C GLN A 238 -0.48 20.25 -26.08
N PHE A 239 -1.41 20.73 -25.27
CA PHE A 239 -1.23 21.00 -23.85
C PHE A 239 -2.55 20.72 -23.13
N ALA A 240 -2.59 19.67 -22.30
CA ALA A 240 -3.65 19.48 -21.34
C ALA A 240 -3.21 19.95 -19.96
N GLU A 241 -4.09 20.66 -19.26
CA GLU A 241 -3.84 21.06 -17.88
C GLU A 241 -3.64 19.81 -16.99
N ASN A 242 -2.59 19.82 -16.17
CA ASN A 242 -2.38 18.82 -15.15
C ASN A 242 -3.43 19.01 -14.06
N ILE A 243 -4.19 17.97 -13.77
CA ILE A 243 -5.08 17.93 -12.61
C ILE A 243 -4.27 17.28 -11.48
N PRO A 244 -3.96 18.01 -10.38
CA PRO A 244 -3.25 17.42 -9.25
C PRO A 244 -4.00 16.21 -8.70
N LEU A 245 -3.27 15.19 -8.26
CA LEU A 245 -3.85 14.08 -7.50
C LEU A 245 -4.58 14.64 -6.28
N ASP A 246 -5.76 14.10 -5.98
CA ASP A 246 -6.53 14.48 -4.80
C ASP A 246 -5.77 14.03 -3.54
N PRO A 247 -5.27 14.96 -2.70
CA PRO A 247 -4.56 14.62 -1.47
C PRO A 247 -5.48 14.11 -0.36
N ASN A 248 -6.75 13.84 -0.64
CA ASN A 248 -7.73 13.39 0.34
C ASN A 248 -7.26 12.11 1.03
N PRO A 249 -7.08 12.08 2.37
CA PRO A 249 -6.58 10.91 3.10
C PRO A 249 -7.53 9.69 3.01
N LEU A 250 -8.81 9.91 2.67
CA LEU A 250 -9.79 8.84 2.45
C LEU A 250 -9.72 8.26 1.02
N SER A 251 -8.94 8.86 0.12
CA SER A 251 -8.78 8.32 -1.24
C SER A 251 -8.07 6.97 -1.22
N PRO A 252 -8.64 5.92 -1.82
CA PRO A 252 -7.96 4.65 -2.00
C PRO A 252 -6.90 4.71 -3.11
N PHE A 253 -6.85 5.82 -3.86
CA PHE A 253 -5.85 6.03 -4.89
C PHE A 253 -4.52 6.42 -4.29
N LYS A 254 -3.51 5.67 -4.67
CA LYS A 254 -2.13 6.01 -4.37
C LYS A 254 -1.35 6.05 -5.70
N PRO A 255 -0.35 6.93 -5.84
CA PRO A 255 0.59 6.86 -6.95
C PRO A 255 1.19 5.46 -7.06
N PHE A 256 1.59 5.06 -8.28
CA PHE A 256 2.10 3.71 -8.54
C PHE A 256 3.18 3.26 -7.55
N ASP A 257 4.14 4.11 -7.26
CA ASP A 257 5.25 3.84 -6.35
C ASP A 257 4.83 3.78 -4.86
N LEU A 258 3.60 4.18 -4.52
CA LEU A 258 2.95 3.98 -3.22
C LEU A 258 1.89 2.88 -3.23
N ALA A 259 1.59 2.29 -4.39
CA ALA A 259 0.54 1.27 -4.53
C ALA A 259 0.86 -0.04 -3.80
N GLY A 260 2.11 -0.32 -3.50
CA GLY A 260 2.53 -1.45 -2.70
C GLY A 260 4.00 -1.78 -2.90
N ALA A 261 4.65 -2.11 -1.84
CA ALA A 261 5.96 -2.74 -1.86
C ALA A 261 5.96 -3.84 -0.80
N SER A 262 6.95 -4.70 -0.78
CA SER A 262 7.02 -5.75 0.23
C SER A 262 8.38 -6.43 0.17
N ASN A 263 8.70 -7.19 1.19
CA ASN A 263 9.78 -8.17 1.11
C ASN A 263 9.24 -9.55 1.54
N ALA A 264 9.71 -10.58 0.90
CA ALA A 264 9.57 -11.96 1.34
C ALA A 264 10.81 -12.75 0.96
N TRP A 265 11.30 -13.58 1.87
CA TRP A 265 12.36 -14.51 1.57
C TRP A 265 12.27 -15.77 2.40
N ALA A 266 12.82 -16.87 1.86
CA ALA A 266 12.78 -18.17 2.50
C ALA A 266 14.13 -18.87 2.38
N ALA A 267 14.45 -19.69 3.37
CA ALA A 267 15.62 -20.57 3.39
C ALA A 267 15.19 -22.04 3.56
N ALA A 268 15.77 -22.91 2.75
CA ALA A 268 15.61 -24.35 2.88
C ALA A 268 16.36 -24.88 4.12
N ARG A 269 16.06 -26.09 4.53
CA ARG A 269 16.61 -26.74 5.73
C ARG A 269 18.14 -26.74 5.79
N ASP A 270 18.79 -27.02 4.67
CA ASP A 270 20.27 -27.05 4.54
C ASP A 270 20.91 -25.64 4.61
N ARG A 271 20.09 -24.60 4.53
CA ARG A 271 20.48 -23.19 4.67
C ARG A 271 20.02 -22.59 6.02
N SER A 272 19.46 -23.40 6.91
CA SER A 272 18.96 -23.00 8.21
C SER A 272 19.76 -23.66 9.36
N ALA A 273 20.12 -22.88 10.37
CA ALA A 273 20.83 -23.38 11.57
C ALA A 273 19.92 -24.23 12.45
N SER A 274 18.60 -23.99 12.45
CA SER A 274 17.62 -24.73 13.21
C SER A 274 17.30 -26.11 12.60
N GLY A 275 17.65 -26.33 11.33
CA GLY A 275 17.35 -27.55 10.59
C GLY A 275 15.90 -27.64 10.08
N GLY A 276 15.10 -26.57 10.22
CA GLY A 276 13.80 -26.37 9.57
C GLY A 276 13.89 -25.31 8.49
N THR A 277 12.88 -25.18 7.66
CA THR A 277 12.77 -24.06 6.72
C THR A 277 12.47 -22.75 7.45
N LEU A 278 12.90 -21.64 6.88
CA LEU A 278 12.65 -20.30 7.40
C LEU A 278 11.90 -19.46 6.36
N ILE A 279 11.01 -18.61 6.82
CA ILE A 279 10.41 -17.55 5.98
C ILE A 279 10.35 -16.24 6.74
N ALA A 280 10.62 -15.14 6.07
CA ALA A 280 10.31 -13.79 6.52
C ALA A 280 9.38 -13.11 5.53
N ASN A 281 8.44 -12.31 6.03
CA ASN A 281 7.56 -11.47 5.21
C ASN A 281 7.27 -10.16 5.91
N ASP A 282 7.36 -9.07 5.16
CA ASP A 282 7.00 -7.72 5.59
C ASP A 282 6.34 -6.96 4.42
N PRO A 283 5.00 -7.04 4.30
CA PRO A 283 4.25 -6.26 3.34
C PRO A 283 4.34 -4.77 3.66
N HIS A 284 4.69 -3.96 2.65
CA HIS A 284 4.78 -2.51 2.77
C HIS A 284 3.53 -1.86 2.19
N LEU A 285 2.81 -1.14 3.02
CA LEU A 285 1.60 -0.41 2.67
C LEU A 285 1.63 0.99 3.30
N GLY A 286 0.68 1.84 2.91
CA GLY A 286 0.51 3.15 3.53
C GLY A 286 0.25 3.04 5.02
N PHE A 287 0.89 3.90 5.80
CA PHE A 287 0.70 3.95 7.25
C PHE A 287 -0.60 4.67 7.60
N THR A 288 -1.36 4.08 8.50
CA THR A 288 -2.56 4.67 9.11
C THR A 288 -2.66 4.27 10.58
N ALA A 289 -3.38 5.03 11.37
CA ALA A 289 -3.79 4.66 12.71
C ALA A 289 -5.33 4.55 12.76
N PRO A 290 -5.86 3.34 13.02
CA PRO A 290 -5.14 2.08 13.21
C PRO A 290 -4.47 1.57 11.93
N SER A 291 -3.47 0.71 12.09
CA SER A 291 -2.87 -0.03 10.97
C SER A 291 -3.93 -0.82 10.21
N ILE A 292 -3.72 -1.02 8.90
CA ILE A 292 -4.59 -1.94 8.13
C ILE A 292 -4.50 -3.38 8.64
N TRP A 293 -3.35 -3.75 9.20
CA TRP A 293 -3.11 -5.08 9.75
C TRP A 293 -3.73 -5.25 11.13
N TYR A 294 -4.31 -6.43 11.32
CA TYR A 294 -4.84 -6.92 12.57
C TYR A 294 -4.33 -8.35 12.80
N LEU A 295 -3.67 -8.60 13.92
CA LEU A 295 -3.11 -9.90 14.23
C LEU A 295 -4.19 -10.79 14.85
N ALA A 296 -4.28 -12.05 14.42
CA ALA A 296 -5.26 -13.00 14.94
C ALA A 296 -4.77 -14.44 14.84
N ARG A 297 -5.25 -15.28 15.76
CA ARG A 297 -5.15 -16.73 15.72
C ARG A 297 -6.55 -17.35 15.59
N LEU A 298 -6.70 -18.32 14.68
CA LEU A 298 -7.92 -19.04 14.41
C LEU A 298 -7.69 -20.54 14.67
N GLU A 299 -8.49 -21.17 15.52
CA GLU A 299 -8.46 -22.62 15.71
C GLU A 299 -9.42 -23.30 14.74
N LEU A 300 -8.96 -23.58 13.52
CA LEU A 300 -9.73 -24.25 12.50
C LEU A 300 -9.69 -25.79 12.70
N GLN A 301 -10.66 -26.50 12.13
CA GLN A 301 -10.64 -27.98 12.15
C GLN A 301 -9.41 -28.56 11.44
N SER A 302 -8.85 -27.83 10.49
CA SER A 302 -7.58 -28.16 9.85
C SER A 302 -6.37 -27.91 10.75
N GLY A 303 -6.52 -27.30 11.91
CA GLY A 303 -5.51 -26.87 12.87
C GLY A 303 -5.37 -25.37 12.97
N GLY A 304 -4.68 -24.91 14.00
CA GLY A 304 -4.48 -23.49 14.26
C GLY A 304 -3.79 -22.77 13.13
N VAL A 305 -4.24 -21.53 12.85
CA VAL A 305 -3.67 -20.60 11.89
C VAL A 305 -3.46 -19.25 12.58
N ILE A 306 -2.30 -18.63 12.42
CA ILE A 306 -1.97 -17.35 13.06
C ILE A 306 -1.25 -16.43 12.09
N GLY A 307 -1.55 -15.12 12.14
CA GLY A 307 -0.88 -14.12 11.29
C GLY A 307 -1.61 -12.80 11.20
N GLY A 308 -1.33 -12.09 10.10
CA GLY A 308 -1.93 -10.81 9.78
C GLY A 308 -3.22 -10.96 8.98
N THR A 309 -4.29 -10.40 9.51
CA THR A 309 -5.60 -10.26 8.85
C THR A 309 -5.87 -8.80 8.50
N ILE A 310 -6.90 -8.54 7.72
CA ILE A 310 -7.44 -7.19 7.49
C ILE A 310 -8.88 -7.17 7.99
N PRO A 311 -9.27 -6.23 8.88
CA PRO A 311 -10.65 -6.12 9.36
C PRO A 311 -11.65 -6.01 8.20
N GLY A 312 -12.62 -6.92 8.18
CA GLY A 312 -13.55 -7.08 7.07
C GLY A 312 -13.28 -8.29 6.20
N LEU A 313 -12.08 -8.90 6.27
CA LEU A 313 -11.71 -10.12 5.53
C LEU A 313 -11.48 -11.30 6.49
N PRO A 314 -12.20 -12.40 6.36
CA PRO A 314 -12.01 -13.59 7.20
C PRO A 314 -10.87 -14.50 6.71
N VAL A 315 -9.70 -13.94 6.47
CA VAL A 315 -8.51 -14.66 6.02
C VAL A 315 -7.25 -14.15 6.69
N VAL A 316 -6.32 -15.05 6.99
CA VAL A 316 -4.93 -14.73 7.36
C VAL A 316 -4.13 -14.60 6.06
N LEU A 317 -3.82 -13.36 5.68
CA LEU A 317 -3.18 -13.03 4.40
C LEU A 317 -1.69 -13.34 4.38
N THR A 318 -1.03 -13.22 5.52
CA THR A 318 0.36 -13.60 5.75
C THR A 318 0.47 -14.24 7.13
N GLY A 319 1.07 -15.40 7.22
CA GLY A 319 1.07 -16.14 8.46
C GLY A 319 1.51 -17.57 8.34
N ARG A 320 1.12 -18.39 9.32
CA ARG A 320 1.44 -19.80 9.34
C ARG A 320 0.34 -20.65 10.00
N SER A 321 0.34 -21.91 9.64
CA SER A 321 -0.17 -23.01 10.47
C SER A 321 0.99 -23.74 11.14
N ALA A 322 0.74 -24.88 11.74
CA ALA A 322 1.82 -25.78 12.20
C ALA A 322 2.58 -26.43 11.04
N ALA A 323 1.97 -26.53 9.84
CA ALA A 323 2.51 -27.27 8.71
C ALA A 323 3.00 -26.37 7.55
N LEU A 324 2.41 -25.21 7.35
CA LEU A 324 2.67 -24.33 6.20
C LEU A 324 2.81 -22.88 6.66
N GLY A 325 3.82 -22.18 6.13
CA GLY A 325 3.99 -20.73 6.24
C GLY A 325 3.84 -20.07 4.89
N TRP A 326 3.23 -18.88 4.88
CA TRP A 326 3.06 -18.08 3.67
C TRP A 326 3.28 -16.60 3.89
N GLY A 327 3.82 -15.98 2.85
CA GLY A 327 4.03 -14.54 2.77
C GLY A 327 3.75 -14.03 1.37
N ILE A 328 3.40 -12.76 1.24
CA ILE A 328 3.01 -12.14 -0.03
C ILE A 328 3.85 -10.91 -0.32
N THR A 329 4.15 -10.68 -1.60
CA THR A 329 4.71 -9.43 -2.11
C THR A 329 3.97 -8.99 -3.36
N SER A 330 3.79 -7.69 -3.57
CA SER A 330 3.23 -7.19 -4.82
C SER A 330 4.06 -7.67 -6.01
N SER A 331 3.39 -8.27 -6.99
CA SER A 331 4.06 -8.81 -8.19
C SER A 331 4.27 -7.77 -9.27
N TYR A 332 3.58 -6.63 -9.19
CA TYR A 332 3.47 -5.62 -10.24
C TYR A 332 3.11 -6.21 -11.61
N ALA A 333 2.31 -7.29 -11.61
CA ALA A 333 1.87 -7.87 -12.86
C ALA A 333 1.06 -6.87 -13.69
N ASP A 334 1.30 -6.87 -14.97
CA ASP A 334 0.63 -6.00 -15.96
C ASP A 334 -0.80 -6.52 -16.22
N ASP A 335 -1.71 -6.21 -15.28
CA ASP A 335 -3.08 -6.71 -15.19
C ASP A 335 -4.17 -5.66 -15.49
N GLN A 336 -3.74 -4.49 -16.02
CA GLN A 336 -4.61 -3.39 -16.44
C GLN A 336 -4.22 -2.90 -17.84
N ASP A 337 -5.20 -2.46 -18.61
CA ASP A 337 -4.99 -1.70 -19.84
C ASP A 337 -6.04 -0.59 -19.97
N ILE A 338 -5.61 0.57 -20.46
CA ILE A 338 -6.48 1.70 -20.78
C ILE A 338 -6.76 1.72 -22.26
N TYR A 339 -8.03 1.91 -22.62
CA TYR A 339 -8.46 2.12 -24.00
C TYR A 339 -9.05 3.51 -24.17
N VAL A 340 -8.68 4.16 -25.26
CA VAL A 340 -9.33 5.37 -25.75
C VAL A 340 -10.37 4.94 -26.77
N GLU A 341 -11.64 5.27 -26.52
CA GLU A 341 -12.78 4.87 -27.34
C GLU A 341 -13.34 6.07 -28.09
N GLU A 342 -13.40 6.00 -29.41
CA GLU A 342 -13.99 7.03 -30.25
C GLU A 342 -15.53 7.00 -30.15
N LEU A 343 -16.12 8.14 -29.89
CA LEU A 343 -17.58 8.30 -29.89
C LEU A 343 -18.10 8.47 -31.32
N ASN A 344 -19.31 7.96 -31.60
CA ASN A 344 -19.98 8.21 -32.85
C ASN A 344 -20.31 9.70 -32.96
N PRO A 345 -19.79 10.41 -33.98
CA PRO A 345 -20.03 11.84 -34.15
C PRO A 345 -21.52 12.20 -34.33
N GLU A 346 -22.33 11.25 -34.87
CA GLU A 346 -23.78 11.43 -35.06
C GLU A 346 -24.59 11.05 -33.80
N ASN A 347 -24.02 10.16 -32.92
CA ASN A 347 -24.68 9.70 -31.73
C ASN A 347 -23.66 9.44 -30.61
N PRO A 348 -23.37 10.39 -29.71
CA PRO A 348 -22.35 10.23 -28.67
C PRO A 348 -22.69 9.16 -27.60
N GLU A 349 -23.84 8.49 -27.71
CA GLU A 349 -24.22 7.35 -26.90
C GLU A 349 -23.74 6.00 -27.48
N GLU A 350 -22.96 6.05 -28.56
CA GLU A 350 -22.30 4.91 -29.21
C GLU A 350 -20.80 5.13 -29.28
N TYR A 351 -20.05 4.02 -29.20
CA TYR A 351 -18.59 4.01 -29.32
C TYR A 351 -18.16 3.09 -30.47
N ARG A 352 -16.97 3.35 -31.01
CA ARG A 352 -16.40 2.59 -32.12
C ARG A 352 -15.83 1.25 -31.63
N THR A 353 -16.18 0.19 -32.34
CA THR A 353 -15.60 -1.16 -32.22
C THR A 353 -14.92 -1.57 -33.53
N PRO A 354 -14.16 -2.67 -33.57
CA PRO A 354 -13.63 -3.18 -34.84
C PRO A 354 -14.70 -3.40 -35.93
N ASP A 355 -15.95 -3.69 -35.51
CA ASP A 355 -17.06 -4.03 -36.42
C ASP A 355 -18.02 -2.86 -36.69
N GLY A 356 -17.71 -1.66 -36.20
CA GLY A 356 -18.55 -0.46 -36.34
C GLY A 356 -18.96 0.14 -35.00
N PHE A 357 -19.97 1.03 -35.00
CA PHE A 357 -20.43 1.67 -33.77
C PHE A 357 -21.41 0.81 -33.00
N LYS A 358 -21.29 0.81 -31.66
CA LYS A 358 -22.09 0.04 -30.71
C LYS A 358 -22.55 0.93 -29.57
N PRO A 359 -23.80 0.80 -29.07
CA PRO A 359 -24.27 1.57 -27.92
C PRO A 359 -23.57 1.13 -26.63
N PHE A 360 -23.35 2.09 -25.72
CA PHE A 360 -22.88 1.78 -24.38
C PHE A 360 -23.90 0.95 -23.59
N VAL A 361 -23.42 0.02 -22.77
CA VAL A 361 -24.21 -0.49 -21.67
C VAL A 361 -24.31 0.62 -20.62
N LYS A 362 -25.51 0.91 -20.15
CA LYS A 362 -25.75 2.06 -19.25
C LYS A 362 -26.51 1.67 -17.99
N ARG A 363 -26.18 2.34 -16.89
CA ARG A 363 -26.92 2.23 -15.63
C ARG A 363 -26.90 3.57 -14.91
N ALA A 364 -28.05 4.00 -14.39
CA ALA A 364 -28.13 5.16 -13.51
C ALA A 364 -27.58 4.81 -12.12
N SER A 365 -26.91 5.78 -11.51
CA SER A 365 -26.41 5.70 -10.14
C SER A 365 -26.60 7.03 -9.44
N ILE A 366 -26.96 7.02 -8.16
CA ILE A 366 -27.16 8.22 -7.37
C ILE A 366 -26.14 8.24 -6.25
N ILE A 367 -25.44 9.37 -6.12
CA ILE A 367 -24.58 9.68 -4.98
C ILE A 367 -25.36 10.62 -4.07
N THR A 368 -25.69 10.14 -2.89
CA THR A 368 -26.25 10.98 -1.83
C THR A 368 -25.12 11.76 -1.18
N VAL A 369 -25.29 13.08 -1.07
CA VAL A 369 -24.28 13.97 -0.49
C VAL A 369 -24.86 14.60 0.77
N LYS A 370 -24.12 14.50 1.89
CA LYS A 370 -24.52 15.12 3.15
C LYS A 370 -24.63 16.63 2.97
N ASP A 371 -25.75 17.16 3.43
CA ASP A 371 -26.06 18.62 3.41
C ASP A 371 -26.07 19.25 2.00
N ALA A 372 -26.26 18.43 0.93
CA ALA A 372 -26.36 18.89 -0.44
C ALA A 372 -27.32 18.03 -1.28
N ASP A 373 -27.65 18.49 -2.47
CA ASP A 373 -28.48 17.74 -3.40
C ASP A 373 -27.77 16.47 -3.90
N PRO A 374 -28.50 15.36 -4.12
CA PRO A 374 -27.94 14.13 -4.65
C PRO A 374 -27.47 14.31 -6.10
N ILE A 375 -26.41 13.63 -6.46
CA ILE A 375 -25.81 13.66 -7.80
C ILE A 375 -26.24 12.41 -8.56
N THR A 376 -26.85 12.60 -9.72
CA THR A 376 -27.18 11.50 -10.63
C THR A 376 -26.04 11.29 -11.63
N LEU A 377 -25.55 10.06 -11.72
CA LEU A 377 -24.53 9.62 -12.68
C LEU A 377 -25.14 8.65 -13.67
N THR A 378 -24.74 8.78 -14.94
CA THR A 378 -24.90 7.71 -15.92
C THR A 378 -23.58 6.94 -15.99
N LEU A 379 -23.58 5.73 -15.49
CA LEU A 379 -22.46 4.80 -15.64
C LEU A 379 -22.53 4.17 -17.02
N ARG A 380 -21.40 4.07 -17.72
CA ARG A 380 -21.28 3.55 -19.07
C ARG A 380 -20.19 2.49 -19.12
N TRP A 381 -20.41 1.46 -19.93
CA TRP A 381 -19.42 0.40 -20.21
C TRP A 381 -19.32 0.17 -21.70
N THR A 382 -18.11 -0.06 -22.16
CA THR A 382 -17.80 -0.64 -23.46
C THR A 382 -17.49 -2.13 -23.31
N ASP A 383 -17.15 -2.81 -24.41
CA ASP A 383 -16.64 -4.18 -24.34
C ASP A 383 -15.27 -4.27 -23.62
N ASN A 384 -14.54 -3.14 -23.54
CA ASN A 384 -13.22 -3.03 -22.91
C ASN A 384 -13.31 -2.63 -21.41
N GLY A 385 -14.50 -2.36 -20.90
CA GLY A 385 -14.71 -2.08 -19.47
C GLY A 385 -15.45 -0.77 -19.19
N PRO A 386 -15.44 -0.31 -17.91
CA PRO A 386 -16.11 0.90 -17.50
C PRO A 386 -15.45 2.16 -18.07
N VAL A 387 -16.28 3.14 -18.43
CA VAL A 387 -15.84 4.48 -18.82
C VAL A 387 -15.46 5.26 -17.56
N LEU A 388 -14.21 5.71 -17.51
CA LEU A 388 -13.69 6.53 -16.42
C LEU A 388 -13.82 8.03 -16.72
N PRO A 389 -13.97 8.88 -15.71
CA PRO A 389 -14.01 10.33 -15.90
C PRO A 389 -12.60 10.87 -16.19
N GLY A 390 -12.55 11.88 -17.08
CA GLY A 390 -11.29 12.56 -17.40
C GLY A 390 -10.59 13.22 -16.19
N SER A 391 -11.34 13.54 -15.14
CA SER A 391 -10.83 14.12 -13.89
C SER A 391 -10.00 13.15 -13.05
N HIS A 392 -10.04 11.85 -13.33
CA HIS A 392 -9.26 10.86 -12.60
C HIS A 392 -8.04 10.44 -13.41
N TYR A 393 -6.91 10.20 -12.73
CA TYR A 393 -5.64 9.76 -13.33
C TYR A 393 -5.13 10.66 -14.46
N ASN A 394 -5.56 11.91 -14.52
CA ASN A 394 -5.23 12.79 -15.66
C ASN A 394 -5.64 12.23 -17.03
N LEU A 395 -6.70 11.42 -17.10
CA LEU A 395 -7.18 10.83 -18.34
C LEU A 395 -7.60 11.86 -19.38
N ALA A 396 -8.07 13.04 -18.96
CA ALA A 396 -8.37 14.13 -19.89
C ALA A 396 -7.14 14.58 -20.70
N ALA A 397 -5.94 14.48 -20.14
CA ALA A 397 -4.69 14.88 -20.80
C ALA A 397 -4.31 13.95 -21.95
N ILE A 398 -4.84 12.73 -21.97
CA ILE A 398 -4.50 11.70 -22.97
C ILE A 398 -5.69 11.27 -23.82
N THR A 399 -6.85 11.86 -23.61
CA THR A 399 -8.10 11.50 -24.31
C THR A 399 -8.52 12.65 -25.21
N PRO A 400 -8.53 12.48 -26.55
CA PRO A 400 -8.91 13.54 -27.47
C PRO A 400 -10.39 13.95 -27.34
N PRO A 401 -10.80 15.13 -27.80
CA PRO A 401 -12.21 15.48 -27.96
C PRO A 401 -12.96 14.42 -28.77
N GLY A 402 -14.19 14.13 -28.39
CA GLY A 402 -15.00 13.09 -29.05
C GLY A 402 -14.60 11.65 -28.67
N HIS A 403 -13.79 11.48 -27.64
CA HIS A 403 -13.40 10.16 -27.15
C HIS A 403 -13.67 10.05 -25.63
N VAL A 404 -13.66 8.83 -25.13
CA VAL A 404 -13.69 8.51 -23.68
C VAL A 404 -12.63 7.47 -23.36
N ALA A 405 -12.17 7.45 -22.10
CA ALA A 405 -11.25 6.44 -21.63
C ALA A 405 -11.99 5.31 -20.91
N THR A 406 -11.56 4.07 -21.13
CA THR A 406 -12.05 2.87 -20.43
C THR A 406 -10.90 2.09 -19.87
N VAL A 407 -11.16 1.26 -18.86
CA VAL A 407 -10.15 0.39 -18.25
C VAL A 407 -10.60 -1.06 -18.30
N ASN A 408 -9.72 -1.93 -18.76
CA ASN A 408 -9.83 -3.37 -18.52
C ASN A 408 -8.88 -3.76 -17.39
N TRP A 409 -9.38 -4.51 -16.43
CA TRP A 409 -8.62 -4.87 -15.24
C TRP A 409 -9.11 -6.21 -14.69
N THR A 410 -8.18 -7.11 -14.34
CA THR A 410 -8.51 -8.46 -13.86
C THR A 410 -9.41 -8.46 -12.63
N ALA A 411 -9.27 -7.48 -11.73
CA ALA A 411 -10.12 -7.33 -10.54
C ALA A 411 -11.58 -6.94 -10.84
N LEU A 412 -11.90 -6.53 -12.09
CA LEU A 412 -13.27 -6.27 -12.51
C LEU A 412 -14.05 -7.54 -12.86
N SER A 413 -13.50 -8.71 -12.57
CA SER A 413 -14.22 -9.98 -12.72
C SER A 413 -15.45 -10.04 -11.81
N PRO A 414 -16.63 -10.41 -12.34
CA PRO A 414 -17.80 -10.68 -11.52
C PRO A 414 -17.78 -12.05 -10.85
N ALA A 415 -16.80 -12.89 -11.18
CA ALA A 415 -16.58 -14.23 -10.63
C ALA A 415 -15.18 -14.28 -9.97
N ASP A 416 -15.01 -13.50 -8.92
CA ASP A 416 -13.75 -13.38 -8.21
C ASP A 416 -13.69 -14.41 -7.08
N THR A 417 -12.78 -15.35 -7.20
CA THR A 417 -12.54 -16.48 -6.29
C THR A 417 -11.33 -16.27 -5.37
N SER A 418 -10.74 -15.08 -5.36
CA SER A 418 -9.51 -14.81 -4.60
C SER A 418 -9.64 -15.09 -3.10
N VAL A 419 -10.79 -14.76 -2.49
CA VAL A 419 -11.04 -15.03 -1.07
C VAL A 419 -11.17 -16.53 -0.80
N ALA A 420 -11.82 -17.29 -1.71
CA ALA A 420 -11.93 -18.74 -1.60
C ALA A 420 -10.53 -19.39 -1.69
N ALA A 421 -9.70 -18.96 -2.63
CA ALA A 421 -8.31 -19.42 -2.76
C ALA A 421 -7.48 -19.11 -1.49
N ALA A 422 -7.64 -17.94 -0.91
CA ALA A 422 -6.95 -17.56 0.33
C ALA A 422 -7.44 -18.39 1.54
N MET A 423 -8.72 -18.73 1.61
CA MET A 423 -9.26 -19.64 2.65
C MET A 423 -8.70 -21.06 2.48
N ALA A 424 -8.66 -21.57 1.24
CA ALA A 424 -8.09 -22.88 0.94
C ALA A 424 -6.59 -22.95 1.26
N LEU A 425 -5.86 -21.84 1.09
CA LEU A 425 -4.45 -21.73 1.47
C LEU A 425 -4.25 -21.91 2.97
N MET A 426 -5.10 -21.31 3.82
CA MET A 426 -5.04 -21.47 5.28
C MET A 426 -5.17 -22.93 5.74
N GLU A 427 -5.88 -23.76 5.00
CA GLU A 427 -6.10 -25.17 5.29
C GLU A 427 -5.04 -26.10 4.70
N SER A 428 -4.19 -25.57 3.83
CA SER A 428 -3.13 -26.32 3.14
C SER A 428 -2.05 -26.79 4.11
N LYS A 429 -1.50 -28.01 3.86
CA LYS A 429 -0.54 -28.65 4.75
C LYS A 429 0.86 -28.81 4.13
N SER A 430 1.02 -28.46 2.86
CA SER A 430 2.27 -28.55 2.12
C SER A 430 2.37 -27.42 1.11
N VAL A 431 3.58 -27.15 0.66
CA VAL A 431 3.86 -26.21 -0.42
C VAL A 431 3.08 -26.58 -1.68
N GLU A 432 3.03 -27.85 -2.06
CA GLU A 432 2.27 -28.33 -3.23
C GLU A 432 0.76 -28.02 -3.11
N ALA A 433 0.17 -28.31 -1.94
CA ALA A 433 -1.25 -28.02 -1.69
C ALA A 433 -1.53 -26.51 -1.70
N GLY A 434 -0.62 -25.70 -1.14
CA GLY A 434 -0.73 -24.24 -1.16
C GLY A 434 -0.64 -23.65 -2.56
N LEU A 435 0.26 -24.15 -3.41
CA LEU A 435 0.35 -23.75 -4.82
C LEU A 435 -0.91 -24.14 -5.61
N ALA A 436 -1.50 -25.29 -5.31
CA ALA A 436 -2.75 -25.74 -5.93
C ALA A 436 -3.94 -24.87 -5.47
N ALA A 437 -4.04 -24.56 -4.17
CA ALA A 437 -5.10 -23.70 -3.63
C ALA A 437 -5.07 -22.28 -4.24
N ALA A 438 -3.87 -21.76 -4.53
CA ALA A 438 -3.70 -20.44 -5.13
C ALA A 438 -4.07 -20.36 -6.63
N ALA A 439 -4.41 -21.47 -7.28
CA ALA A 439 -4.74 -21.49 -8.71
C ALA A 439 -6.00 -20.66 -9.06
N ASP A 440 -6.93 -20.56 -8.14
CA ASP A 440 -8.18 -19.82 -8.30
C ASP A 440 -8.09 -18.37 -7.79
N TYR A 441 -6.89 -17.90 -7.41
CA TYR A 441 -6.67 -16.53 -7.00
C TYR A 441 -6.59 -15.60 -8.23
N LEU A 442 -7.42 -14.54 -8.26
CA LEU A 442 -7.54 -13.65 -9.41
C LEU A 442 -6.82 -12.32 -9.24
N ALA A 443 -7.11 -11.62 -8.15
CA ALA A 443 -6.63 -10.26 -7.89
C ALA A 443 -6.65 -9.91 -6.39
N PRO A 444 -5.72 -9.00 -5.95
CA PRO A 444 -4.61 -8.41 -6.70
C PRO A 444 -3.52 -9.44 -6.99
N SER A 445 -2.78 -9.29 -8.10
CA SER A 445 -1.68 -10.23 -8.37
C SER A 445 -0.55 -10.06 -7.36
N GLN A 446 0.00 -11.20 -6.87
CA GLN A 446 1.01 -11.26 -5.83
C GLN A 446 2.10 -12.28 -6.18
N ASN A 447 3.27 -12.14 -5.58
CA ASN A 447 4.19 -13.26 -5.44
C ASN A 447 3.92 -13.93 -4.09
N LEU A 448 3.43 -15.15 -4.11
CA LEU A 448 3.19 -15.98 -2.93
C LEU A 448 4.45 -16.78 -2.63
N THR A 449 5.05 -16.56 -1.47
CA THR A 449 6.16 -17.36 -0.93
C THR A 449 5.60 -18.35 0.07
N LEU A 450 5.94 -19.62 -0.10
CA LEU A 450 5.48 -20.74 0.71
C LEU A 450 6.65 -21.51 1.30
N VAL A 451 6.49 -21.99 2.52
CA VAL A 451 7.40 -22.94 3.15
C VAL A 451 6.61 -23.99 3.93
N ASP A 452 7.02 -25.24 3.82
CA ASP A 452 6.64 -26.29 4.76
C ASP A 452 7.92 -26.85 5.43
N ALA A 453 7.83 -27.95 6.15
CA ALA A 453 8.98 -28.51 6.88
C ALA A 453 10.20 -28.81 5.98
N ASP A 454 9.98 -29.11 4.71
CA ASP A 454 11.00 -29.64 3.79
C ASP A 454 11.27 -28.76 2.56
N THR A 455 10.27 -27.96 2.14
CA THR A 455 10.26 -27.30 0.83
C THR A 455 10.02 -25.80 0.97
N ILE A 456 10.68 -25.03 0.10
CA ILE A 456 10.42 -23.59 -0.09
C ILE A 456 9.99 -23.35 -1.54
N ALA A 457 9.04 -22.45 -1.75
CA ALA A 457 8.56 -22.09 -3.08
C ALA A 457 8.16 -20.64 -3.18
N MET A 458 8.17 -20.11 -4.38
CA MET A 458 7.57 -18.82 -4.73
C MET A 458 6.84 -18.96 -6.07
N LYS A 459 5.62 -18.42 -6.14
CA LYS A 459 4.85 -18.38 -7.38
C LYS A 459 4.11 -17.06 -7.51
N THR A 460 4.12 -16.48 -8.69
CA THR A 460 3.23 -15.37 -9.02
C THR A 460 1.81 -15.89 -9.12
N ILE A 461 0.92 -15.39 -8.27
CA ILE A 461 -0.52 -15.69 -8.26
C ILE A 461 -1.29 -14.49 -8.78
N GLY A 462 -2.50 -14.74 -9.27
CA GLY A 462 -3.32 -13.73 -9.95
C GLY A 462 -3.45 -14.00 -11.44
N ALA A 463 -4.48 -13.42 -12.03
CA ALA A 463 -4.76 -13.58 -13.45
C ALA A 463 -3.87 -12.64 -14.28
N LEU A 464 -3.20 -13.18 -15.29
CA LEU A 464 -2.44 -12.41 -16.27
C LEU A 464 -3.24 -12.32 -17.58
N PRO A 465 -3.37 -11.13 -18.19
CA PRO A 465 -4.04 -10.98 -19.47
C PRO A 465 -3.26 -11.65 -20.61
N ALA A 466 -3.99 -12.25 -21.55
CA ALA A 466 -3.44 -12.68 -22.82
C ALA A 466 -3.61 -11.54 -23.83
N ARG A 467 -2.49 -11.04 -24.37
CA ARG A 467 -2.47 -9.96 -25.37
C ARG A 467 -1.99 -10.46 -26.73
N ASP A 468 -2.42 -9.78 -27.79
CA ASP A 468 -1.96 -10.05 -29.15
C ASP A 468 -0.49 -9.63 -29.33
N PRO A 469 0.37 -10.42 -29.98
CA PRO A 469 1.73 -10.00 -30.32
C PRO A 469 1.82 -8.68 -31.10
N ALA A 470 0.76 -8.32 -31.86
CA ALA A 470 0.66 -7.08 -32.63
C ALA A 470 0.11 -5.89 -31.83
N HIS A 471 -0.09 -6.02 -30.53
CA HIS A 471 -0.55 -4.92 -29.65
C HIS A 471 0.36 -3.70 -29.78
N GLN A 472 -0.22 -2.52 -30.06
CA GLN A 472 0.50 -1.34 -30.51
C GLN A 472 1.46 -0.77 -29.46
N SER A 473 1.04 -0.67 -28.19
CA SER A 473 1.88 -0.18 -27.08
C SER A 473 2.50 -1.29 -26.24
N ARG A 474 2.17 -2.56 -26.52
CA ARG A 474 2.55 -3.71 -25.71
C ARG A 474 2.10 -3.62 -24.24
N GLY A 475 0.94 -2.99 -23.97
CA GLY A 475 0.42 -2.79 -22.62
C GLY A 475 1.15 -1.74 -21.80
N ARG A 476 1.85 -0.79 -22.42
CA ARG A 476 2.65 0.23 -21.72
C ARG A 476 2.07 1.63 -21.75
N MET A 477 1.20 1.91 -22.71
CA MET A 477 0.49 3.18 -22.87
C MET A 477 -0.93 2.90 -23.33
N PRO A 478 -1.88 3.79 -23.07
CA PRO A 478 -3.23 3.67 -23.57
C PRO A 478 -3.27 3.50 -25.09
N THR A 479 -4.20 2.71 -25.56
CA THR A 479 -4.36 2.43 -27.00
C THR A 479 -5.81 2.58 -27.42
N VAL A 480 -6.04 2.62 -28.73
CA VAL A 480 -7.39 2.73 -29.28
C VAL A 480 -8.16 1.41 -29.14
N GLY A 481 -9.38 1.48 -28.59
CA GLY A 481 -10.19 0.30 -28.25
C GLY A 481 -10.84 -0.38 -29.47
N TRP A 482 -10.91 0.29 -30.63
CA TRP A 482 -11.46 -0.28 -31.86
C TRP A 482 -10.45 -1.07 -32.70
N ASN A 483 -9.18 -1.13 -32.29
CA ASN A 483 -8.21 -2.03 -32.91
C ASN A 483 -8.24 -3.38 -32.17
N ALA A 484 -8.65 -4.43 -32.87
CA ALA A 484 -8.77 -5.77 -32.30
C ALA A 484 -7.47 -6.31 -31.70
N ALA A 485 -6.31 -5.94 -32.25
CA ALA A 485 -5.00 -6.35 -31.74
C ALA A 485 -4.63 -5.72 -30.39
N ASN A 486 -5.28 -4.61 -30.00
CA ASN A 486 -5.06 -3.98 -28.70
C ASN A 486 -5.89 -4.64 -27.57
N ARG A 487 -6.89 -5.44 -27.92
CA ARG A 487 -7.83 -6.01 -26.93
C ARG A 487 -7.29 -7.29 -26.31
N TRP A 488 -7.69 -7.55 -25.06
CA TRP A 488 -7.37 -8.80 -24.40
C TRP A 488 -8.05 -9.99 -25.11
N GLN A 489 -7.29 -11.06 -25.27
CA GLN A 489 -7.72 -12.33 -25.86
C GLN A 489 -8.06 -13.37 -24.77
N GLY A 490 -8.28 -12.93 -23.53
CA GLY A 490 -8.55 -13.77 -22.39
C GLY A 490 -7.44 -13.68 -21.35
N ARG A 491 -7.15 -14.78 -20.67
CA ARG A 491 -6.16 -14.88 -19.60
C ARG A 491 -5.15 -15.97 -19.92
N LEU A 492 -3.90 -15.75 -19.51
CA LEU A 492 -2.88 -16.77 -19.53
C LEU A 492 -3.21 -17.89 -18.53
N PRO A 493 -2.88 -19.16 -18.82
CA PRO A 493 -3.07 -20.25 -17.88
C PRO A 493 -2.24 -20.04 -16.59
N TYR A 494 -2.78 -20.36 -15.43
CA TYR A 494 -2.08 -20.27 -14.14
C TYR A 494 -0.73 -21.01 -14.13
N ALA A 495 -0.65 -22.15 -14.81
CA ALA A 495 0.60 -22.91 -14.96
C ALA A 495 1.73 -22.13 -15.66
N SER A 496 1.39 -21.08 -16.41
CA SER A 496 2.38 -20.22 -17.08
C SER A 496 2.94 -19.13 -16.17
N ASN A 497 2.33 -18.88 -15.02
CA ASN A 497 2.85 -17.88 -14.08
C ASN A 497 4.23 -18.29 -13.55
N PRO A 498 5.15 -17.34 -13.29
CA PRO A 498 6.47 -17.64 -12.75
C PRO A 498 6.39 -18.48 -11.47
N GLU A 499 7.15 -19.57 -11.44
CA GLU A 499 7.18 -20.49 -10.30
C GLU A 499 8.62 -20.92 -10.02
N PHE A 500 8.98 -20.97 -8.75
CA PHE A 500 10.27 -21.41 -8.25
C PHE A 500 10.05 -22.35 -7.07
N VAL A 501 10.36 -23.62 -7.22
CA VAL A 501 10.22 -24.65 -6.18
C VAL A 501 11.58 -25.25 -5.91
N ALA A 502 11.96 -25.35 -4.63
CA ALA A 502 13.21 -25.94 -4.16
C ALA A 502 14.44 -25.52 -4.98
N PRO A 503 14.77 -24.22 -5.09
CA PRO A 503 15.88 -23.76 -5.91
C PRO A 503 17.21 -24.32 -5.42
N LEU A 504 18.13 -24.61 -6.34
CA LEU A 504 19.44 -25.24 -6.05
C LEU A 504 20.26 -24.49 -4.97
N GLY A 505 20.10 -23.19 -4.84
CA GLY A 505 20.78 -22.40 -3.81
C GLY A 505 20.15 -22.48 -2.42
N GLY A 506 18.98 -23.12 -2.27
CA GLY A 506 18.25 -23.22 -1.01
C GLY A 506 17.76 -21.90 -0.43
N ILE A 507 17.75 -20.82 -1.23
CA ILE A 507 17.30 -19.49 -0.83
C ILE A 507 16.39 -18.92 -1.92
N LEU A 508 15.24 -18.40 -1.51
CA LEU A 508 14.33 -17.59 -2.33
C LEU A 508 14.21 -16.19 -1.74
N GLY A 509 14.04 -15.17 -2.57
CA GLY A 509 13.78 -13.82 -2.10
C GLY A 509 13.17 -12.95 -3.18
N ASN A 510 12.23 -12.13 -2.75
CA ASN A 510 11.57 -11.12 -3.56
C ASN A 510 11.40 -9.82 -2.77
N THR A 511 11.78 -8.72 -3.39
CA THR A 511 11.60 -7.35 -2.89
C THR A 511 10.83 -6.52 -3.91
N ASN A 512 9.86 -7.14 -4.59
CA ASN A 512 9.10 -6.62 -5.74
C ASN A 512 9.96 -6.45 -7.01
N ASN A 513 11.16 -7.01 -7.01
CA ASN A 513 12.06 -6.99 -8.16
C ASN A 513 11.56 -7.92 -9.26
N LYS A 514 12.10 -7.72 -10.45
CA LYS A 514 11.87 -8.59 -11.61
C LYS A 514 12.15 -10.05 -11.28
N THR A 515 11.16 -10.91 -11.49
CA THR A 515 11.25 -12.35 -11.21
C THR A 515 11.70 -13.17 -12.41
N VAL A 516 11.23 -12.79 -13.61
CA VAL A 516 11.54 -13.50 -14.88
C VAL A 516 11.75 -12.51 -16.01
N ASP A 517 12.55 -12.92 -16.98
CA ASP A 517 12.79 -12.20 -18.21
C ASP A 517 12.03 -12.87 -19.36
N ARG A 518 10.81 -12.41 -19.60
CA ARG A 518 9.95 -12.90 -20.68
C ARG A 518 9.57 -11.77 -21.61
N PRO A 519 9.77 -11.93 -22.91
CA PRO A 519 9.36 -10.91 -23.87
C PRO A 519 7.84 -10.86 -24.00
N PHE A 520 7.33 -9.71 -24.43
CA PHE A 520 5.94 -9.55 -24.86
C PHE A 520 5.59 -10.58 -25.97
N PRO A 521 4.41 -11.21 -25.96
CA PRO A 521 3.26 -10.98 -25.09
C PRO A 521 3.21 -11.84 -23.82
N ASN A 522 4.24 -12.65 -23.54
CA ASN A 522 4.28 -13.54 -22.38
C ASN A 522 4.98 -12.91 -21.14
N HIS A 523 5.18 -11.61 -21.19
CA HIS A 523 5.72 -10.85 -20.06
C HIS A 523 4.82 -10.94 -18.83
N VAL A 524 5.39 -10.66 -17.66
CA VAL A 524 4.63 -10.51 -16.42
C VAL A 524 4.39 -9.04 -16.13
N SER A 525 5.44 -8.25 -16.28
CA SER A 525 5.41 -6.80 -16.12
C SER A 525 6.57 -6.14 -16.88
N PHE A 526 6.45 -4.85 -17.14
CA PHE A 526 7.54 -3.96 -17.52
C PHE A 526 7.94 -3.05 -16.35
N LEU A 527 7.03 -2.86 -15.38
CA LEU A 527 7.20 -1.99 -14.21
C LEU A 527 7.42 -2.88 -12.98
N TRP A 528 8.67 -3.06 -12.62
CA TRP A 528 9.06 -3.80 -11.44
C TRP A 528 9.54 -2.82 -10.36
N GLY A 529 9.50 -3.24 -9.10
CA GLY A 529 10.15 -2.51 -8.03
C GLY A 529 11.67 -2.38 -8.25
N ASP A 530 12.30 -1.52 -7.48
CA ASP A 530 13.73 -1.24 -7.61
C ASP A 530 14.60 -2.49 -7.44
N THR A 531 15.77 -2.48 -8.10
CA THR A 531 16.73 -3.59 -8.05
C THR A 531 17.70 -3.46 -6.87
N GLN A 532 17.73 -2.33 -6.18
CA GLN A 532 18.73 -2.04 -5.15
C GLN A 532 18.45 -2.82 -3.87
N ARG A 533 17.16 -2.97 -3.48
CA ARG A 533 16.77 -3.78 -2.32
C ARG A 533 17.14 -5.25 -2.51
N ILE A 534 16.86 -5.84 -3.68
CA ILE A 534 17.21 -7.25 -3.94
C ILE A 534 18.72 -7.46 -4.02
N GLN A 535 19.48 -6.47 -4.52
CA GLN A 535 20.96 -6.56 -4.51
C GLN A 535 21.49 -6.51 -3.08
N ARG A 536 20.95 -5.62 -2.22
CA ARG A 536 21.33 -5.59 -0.80
C ARG A 536 20.98 -6.91 -0.10
N TRP A 537 19.76 -7.42 -0.33
CA TRP A 537 19.34 -8.73 0.19
C TRP A 537 20.27 -9.86 -0.24
N ARG A 538 20.63 -9.94 -1.53
CA ARG A 538 21.58 -10.93 -2.03
C ARG A 538 22.92 -10.85 -1.29
N ASN A 539 23.44 -9.64 -1.09
CA ASN A 539 24.70 -9.46 -0.36
C ASN A 539 24.61 -9.96 1.09
N LEU A 540 23.47 -9.79 1.77
CA LEU A 540 23.26 -10.30 3.12
C LEU A 540 23.14 -11.82 3.12
N MET A 541 22.40 -12.39 2.21
CA MET A 541 22.19 -13.84 2.11
C MET A 541 23.46 -14.59 1.68
N GLN A 542 24.30 -14.00 0.81
CA GLN A 542 25.55 -14.59 0.37
C GLN A 542 26.66 -14.56 1.43
N ARG A 543 26.60 -13.65 2.38
CA ARG A 543 27.61 -13.57 3.47
C ARG A 543 27.51 -14.70 4.47
N ARG A 544 26.37 -15.38 4.53
CA ARG A 544 26.11 -16.49 5.46
C ARG A 544 25.73 -17.74 4.68
N GLN A 545 26.36 -18.85 5.02
CA GLN A 545 25.95 -20.15 4.47
C GLN A 545 24.69 -20.66 5.15
N VAL A 546 24.51 -20.35 6.42
CA VAL A 546 23.44 -20.82 7.27
C VAL A 546 22.76 -19.63 7.95
N HIS A 547 21.44 -19.62 7.92
CA HIS A 547 20.60 -18.55 8.48
C HIS A 547 19.91 -18.99 9.76
N THR A 548 19.52 -18.00 10.55
CA THR A 548 18.70 -18.18 11.75
C THR A 548 17.48 -17.24 11.65
N ARG A 549 16.48 -17.46 12.49
CA ARG A 549 15.38 -16.52 12.68
C ARG A 549 15.91 -15.10 12.91
N ASP A 550 16.89 -14.95 13.81
CA ASP A 550 17.47 -13.64 14.15
C ASP A 550 18.19 -13.01 12.95
N SER A 551 18.90 -13.80 12.12
CA SER A 551 19.51 -13.26 10.89
C SER A 551 18.48 -12.80 9.85
N PHE A 552 17.28 -13.38 9.85
CA PHE A 552 16.17 -12.94 9.02
C PHE A 552 15.55 -11.65 9.56
N ILE A 553 15.44 -11.50 10.87
CA ILE A 553 15.07 -10.26 11.52
C ILE A 553 16.08 -9.15 11.21
N GLU A 554 17.39 -9.41 11.36
CA GLU A 554 18.45 -8.47 11.00
C GLU A 554 18.30 -7.97 9.54
N ALA A 555 17.96 -8.87 8.62
CA ALA A 555 17.76 -8.51 7.22
C ALA A 555 16.50 -7.67 7.00
N GLN A 556 15.39 -7.93 7.73
CA GLN A 556 14.19 -7.07 7.69
C GLN A 556 14.46 -5.67 8.24
N LEU A 557 15.39 -5.53 9.14
CA LEU A 557 15.76 -4.27 9.80
C LEU A 557 16.97 -3.58 9.15
N ASP A 558 17.49 -4.08 8.03
CA ASP A 558 18.66 -3.50 7.36
C ASP A 558 18.32 -2.16 6.69
N THR A 559 19.06 -1.14 7.10
CA THR A 559 18.87 0.26 6.68
C THR A 559 19.91 0.75 5.67
N VAL A 560 20.77 -0.13 5.16
CA VAL A 560 21.82 0.28 4.22
C VAL A 560 21.24 0.53 2.83
N SER A 561 21.32 1.76 2.36
CA SER A 561 20.95 2.16 1.00
C SER A 561 22.03 1.74 0.01
N PHE A 562 21.74 0.72 -0.79
CA PHE A 562 22.60 0.34 -1.90
C PHE A 562 22.59 1.39 -3.01
N THR A 563 21.47 2.11 -3.15
CA THR A 563 21.35 3.27 -4.03
C THR A 563 22.35 4.36 -3.69
N ALA A 564 22.46 4.73 -2.40
CA ALA A 564 23.43 5.73 -1.96
C ALA A 564 24.86 5.32 -2.30
N ARG A 565 25.20 4.06 -2.04
CA ARG A 565 26.52 3.50 -2.36
C ARG A 565 26.84 3.47 -3.86
N SER A 566 25.83 3.38 -4.71
CA SER A 566 26.00 3.36 -6.16
C SER A 566 26.04 4.77 -6.75
N LEU A 567 25.16 5.66 -6.27
CA LEU A 567 25.01 7.00 -6.86
C LEU A 567 26.02 8.03 -6.32
N LEU A 568 26.32 8.03 -5.02
CA LEU A 568 27.23 9.04 -4.45
C LEU A 568 28.61 9.10 -5.14
N PRO A 569 29.29 7.97 -5.42
CA PRO A 569 30.55 8.00 -6.17
C PRO A 569 30.41 8.54 -7.60
N LEU A 570 29.21 8.42 -8.17
CA LEU A 570 28.93 8.83 -9.54
C LEU A 570 28.61 10.32 -9.63
N ILE A 571 27.63 10.78 -8.85
CA ILE A 571 27.18 12.18 -8.86
C ILE A 571 28.20 13.13 -8.23
N GLY A 572 28.97 12.66 -7.26
CA GLY A 572 29.99 13.43 -6.56
C GLY A 572 31.39 13.34 -7.17
N ALA A 573 31.58 12.60 -8.26
CA ALA A 573 32.91 12.25 -8.78
C ALA A 573 33.86 13.46 -8.93
N GLU A 574 33.36 14.58 -9.41
CA GLU A 574 34.14 15.82 -9.63
C GLU A 574 33.97 16.85 -8.49
N LEU A 575 33.19 16.53 -7.47
CA LEU A 575 32.89 17.47 -6.37
C LEU A 575 33.68 17.17 -5.10
N TRP A 576 34.29 15.97 -4.97
CA TRP A 576 35.06 15.61 -3.78
C TRP A 576 36.22 16.55 -3.58
N PHE A 577 36.22 17.22 -2.42
CA PHE A 577 37.19 18.24 -2.09
C PHE A 577 38.56 17.66 -1.73
N THR A 578 39.62 18.20 -2.30
CA THR A 578 41.01 17.77 -2.08
C THR A 578 41.97 18.91 -1.69
N GLY A 579 41.46 20.14 -1.51
CA GLY A 579 42.23 21.34 -1.28
C GLY A 579 42.19 21.88 0.15
N GLU A 580 42.55 23.12 0.34
CA GLU A 580 42.43 23.84 1.62
C GLU A 580 40.95 24.21 1.86
N ALA A 581 40.55 24.20 3.13
CA ALA A 581 39.21 24.57 3.52
C ALA A 581 38.89 26.03 3.20
N THR A 582 37.74 26.28 2.60
CA THR A 582 37.24 27.63 2.32
C THR A 582 36.83 28.38 3.59
N ALA A 583 36.58 29.68 3.48
CA ALA A 583 36.25 30.54 4.63
C ALA A 583 34.90 30.10 5.29
N GLU A 584 34.90 30.15 6.62
CA GLU A 584 33.66 29.87 7.39
C GLU A 584 32.54 30.88 7.02
N GLY A 585 31.29 30.36 6.94
CA GLY A 585 30.11 31.15 6.62
C GLY A 585 29.85 31.34 5.12
N THR A 586 30.66 30.73 4.24
CA THR A 586 30.43 30.71 2.79
C THR A 586 29.62 29.49 2.36
N ALA A 587 28.94 29.58 1.22
CA ALA A 587 28.21 28.45 0.60
C ALA A 587 29.18 27.32 0.24
N GLU A 588 30.38 27.66 -0.25
CA GLU A 588 31.45 26.71 -0.55
C GLU A 588 31.85 25.90 0.68
N ARG A 589 31.97 26.57 1.84
CA ARG A 589 32.30 25.89 3.10
C ARG A 589 31.22 24.94 3.56
N GLN A 590 29.97 25.31 3.39
CA GLN A 590 28.83 24.42 3.69
C GLN A 590 28.83 23.16 2.77
N ARG A 591 29.11 23.38 1.49
CA ARG A 591 29.23 22.27 0.51
C ARG A 591 30.37 21.32 0.88
N GLU A 592 31.55 21.87 1.23
CA GLU A 592 32.69 21.08 1.70
C GLU A 592 32.36 20.22 2.92
N ARG A 593 31.68 20.80 3.93
CA ARG A 593 31.27 20.08 5.13
C ARG A 593 30.30 18.96 4.79
N ALA A 594 29.31 19.21 3.93
CA ALA A 594 28.36 18.19 3.47
C ALA A 594 29.08 17.05 2.75
N LEU A 595 29.99 17.36 1.84
CA LEU A 595 30.78 16.36 1.11
C LEU A 595 31.70 15.55 2.04
N ILE A 596 32.30 16.16 3.06
CA ILE A 596 33.11 15.44 4.06
C ILE A 596 32.25 14.42 4.83
N LEU A 597 31.06 14.83 5.28
CA LEU A 597 30.13 13.92 5.95
C LEU A 597 29.76 12.75 5.02
N LEU A 598 29.33 13.05 3.80
CA LEU A 598 28.93 12.03 2.84
C LEU A 598 30.06 11.09 2.42
N ALA A 599 31.31 11.57 2.34
CA ALA A 599 32.48 10.76 2.02
C ALA A 599 32.77 9.70 3.08
N GLY A 600 32.50 10.00 4.36
CA GLY A 600 32.66 9.09 5.47
C GLY A 600 31.46 8.15 5.71
N TRP A 601 30.35 8.40 5.03
CA TRP A 601 29.11 7.71 5.30
C TRP A 601 29.03 6.32 4.66
N SER A 602 28.58 5.35 5.44
CA SER A 602 28.43 3.95 5.02
C SER A 602 27.21 3.67 4.11
N GLY A 603 26.34 4.67 3.90
CA GLY A 603 25.05 4.48 3.24
C GLY A 603 23.94 3.97 4.18
N GLU A 604 24.20 3.92 5.49
CA GLU A 604 23.19 3.51 6.48
C GLU A 604 22.20 4.64 6.73
N MET A 605 20.94 4.43 6.40
CA MET A 605 19.84 5.38 6.63
C MET A 605 19.36 5.30 8.07
N ASN A 606 20.26 5.61 9.01
CA ASN A 606 19.99 5.57 10.44
C ASN A 606 19.37 6.88 10.92
N GLU A 607 18.33 6.81 11.74
CA GLU A 607 17.58 7.96 12.25
C GLU A 607 18.42 8.97 13.04
N HIS A 608 19.57 8.56 13.56
CA HIS A 608 20.44 9.42 14.38
C HIS A 608 21.55 10.11 13.57
N LEU A 609 21.71 9.79 12.29
CA LEU A 609 22.77 10.31 11.43
C LEU A 609 22.30 11.54 10.64
N PRO A 610 23.18 12.50 10.34
CA PRO A 610 22.89 13.66 9.49
C PRO A 610 22.95 13.35 8.00
N GLU A 611 23.80 12.41 7.58
CA GLU A 611 24.12 12.15 6.16
C GLU A 611 22.89 11.72 5.35
N PRO A 612 21.96 10.89 5.88
CA PRO A 612 20.77 10.52 5.12
C PRO A 612 19.93 11.71 4.68
N LEU A 613 19.78 12.74 5.53
CA LEU A 613 19.01 13.93 5.19
C LEU A 613 19.70 14.76 4.11
N ILE A 614 21.01 14.93 4.22
CA ILE A 614 21.81 15.64 3.21
C ILE A 614 21.71 14.91 1.86
N TYR A 615 21.89 13.60 1.87
CA TYR A 615 21.81 12.74 0.68
C TYR A 615 20.42 12.79 0.02
N ALA A 616 19.36 12.61 0.79
CA ALA A 616 18.00 12.60 0.28
C ALA A 616 17.61 13.97 -0.32
N ALA A 617 17.96 15.06 0.37
CA ALA A 617 17.72 16.41 -0.13
C ALA A 617 18.50 16.69 -1.43
N TRP A 618 19.76 16.26 -1.50
CA TRP A 618 20.60 16.42 -2.69
C TRP A 618 20.04 15.66 -3.90
N LEU A 619 19.69 14.38 -3.74
CA LEU A 619 19.13 13.61 -4.86
C LEU A 619 17.81 14.18 -5.36
N ARG A 620 16.95 14.63 -4.46
CA ARG A 620 15.68 15.26 -4.83
C ARG A 620 15.94 16.53 -5.65
N ALA A 621 16.76 17.45 -5.15
CA ALA A 621 17.11 18.67 -5.86
C ALA A 621 17.80 18.38 -7.21
N LEU A 622 18.60 17.31 -7.27
CA LEU A 622 19.24 16.89 -8.52
C LEU A 622 18.23 16.43 -9.55
N GLN A 623 17.30 15.55 -9.16
CA GLN A 623 16.26 15.10 -10.09
C GLN A 623 15.41 16.27 -10.58
N ASP A 624 14.98 17.16 -9.66
CA ASP A 624 14.19 18.33 -10.02
C ASP A 624 14.91 19.20 -11.08
N ARG A 625 16.22 19.41 -10.93
CA ARG A 625 17.02 20.15 -11.91
C ARG A 625 17.16 19.45 -13.25
N LEU A 626 17.24 18.12 -13.25
CA LEU A 626 17.40 17.33 -14.47
C LEU A 626 16.14 17.23 -15.30
N ILE A 627 14.94 17.44 -14.72
CA ILE A 627 13.68 17.19 -15.43
C ILE A 627 12.81 18.42 -15.62
N GLN A 628 13.11 19.52 -14.91
CA GLN A 628 12.22 20.68 -14.83
C GLN A 628 12.00 21.37 -16.17
N ASP A 629 13.03 21.49 -16.97
CA ASP A 629 12.97 22.22 -18.24
C ASP A 629 12.43 21.38 -19.40
N GLU A 630 12.66 20.07 -19.39
CA GLU A 630 12.07 19.17 -20.40
C GLU A 630 10.60 18.87 -20.14
N LEU A 631 10.25 18.68 -18.87
CA LEU A 631 8.90 18.25 -18.50
C LEU A 631 7.99 19.40 -18.06
N GLY A 632 8.54 20.56 -17.71
CA GLY A 632 7.78 21.72 -17.25
C GLY A 632 6.86 21.35 -16.04
N PRO A 633 5.56 21.66 -16.11
CA PRO A 633 4.64 21.33 -15.02
C PRO A 633 4.54 19.83 -14.70
N LEU A 634 4.82 18.96 -15.66
CA LEU A 634 4.77 17.51 -15.48
C LEU A 634 5.89 17.00 -14.54
N ALA A 635 6.98 17.76 -14.38
CA ALA A 635 8.05 17.44 -13.45
C ALA A 635 7.56 17.29 -12.01
N GLN A 636 6.51 18.02 -11.61
CA GLN A 636 5.91 17.94 -10.27
C GLN A 636 5.30 16.58 -9.95
N GLU A 637 5.08 15.72 -10.94
CA GLU A 637 4.57 14.36 -10.73
C GLU A 637 5.67 13.34 -10.47
N PHE A 638 6.93 13.77 -10.50
CA PHE A 638 8.09 12.95 -10.13
C PHE A 638 8.52 13.30 -8.71
N ASP A 639 7.62 13.09 -7.76
CA ASP A 639 7.80 13.41 -6.32
C ASP A 639 8.91 12.59 -5.67
N HIS A 640 9.26 11.45 -6.25
CA HIS A 640 10.28 10.53 -5.74
C HIS A 640 11.44 10.43 -6.72
N VAL A 641 12.61 10.22 -6.12
CA VAL A 641 13.83 10.04 -6.90
C VAL A 641 13.78 8.72 -7.66
N GLU A 642 14.08 8.77 -8.94
CA GLU A 642 14.25 7.63 -9.83
C GLU A 642 15.74 7.29 -9.97
N PRO A 643 16.28 6.38 -9.16
CA PRO A 643 17.73 6.13 -9.12
C PRO A 643 18.31 5.68 -10.44
N LEU A 644 17.54 4.88 -11.20
CA LEU A 644 17.98 4.37 -12.48
C LEU A 644 18.06 5.49 -13.54
N PHE A 645 17.17 6.46 -13.48
CA PHE A 645 17.24 7.66 -14.33
C PHE A 645 18.53 8.43 -14.07
N ILE A 646 18.82 8.77 -12.80
CA ILE A 646 20.05 9.50 -12.42
C ILE A 646 21.29 8.71 -12.86
N GLU A 647 21.31 7.40 -12.63
CA GLU A 647 22.43 6.55 -13.07
C GLU A 647 22.63 6.59 -14.59
N ARG A 648 21.54 6.49 -15.38
CA ARG A 648 21.59 6.58 -16.84
C ARG A 648 22.14 7.94 -17.32
N VAL A 649 21.68 9.03 -16.71
CA VAL A 649 22.12 10.40 -17.04
C VAL A 649 23.62 10.56 -16.79
N PHE A 650 24.08 10.23 -15.58
CA PHE A 650 25.48 10.41 -15.20
C PHE A 650 26.44 9.41 -15.88
N ARG A 651 25.96 8.26 -16.33
CA ARG A 651 26.73 7.32 -17.18
C ARG A 651 26.58 7.61 -18.66
N ASN A 652 25.82 8.61 -19.04
CA ASN A 652 25.51 8.98 -20.43
C ASN A 652 25.06 7.80 -21.27
N VAL A 653 24.17 6.96 -20.73
CA VAL A 653 23.61 5.81 -21.43
C VAL A 653 22.74 6.29 -22.59
N ASP A 654 23.08 5.89 -23.80
CA ASP A 654 22.38 6.29 -25.05
C ASP A 654 22.23 7.81 -25.23
N GLY A 655 23.21 8.59 -24.72
CA GLY A 655 23.19 10.04 -24.78
C GLY A 655 22.33 10.72 -23.72
N ALA A 656 22.00 10.03 -22.63
CA ALA A 656 21.14 10.57 -21.56
C ALA A 656 21.76 11.77 -20.82
N ALA A 657 23.07 12.07 -20.96
CA ALA A 657 23.66 13.27 -20.35
C ALA A 657 23.05 14.58 -20.88
N VAL A 658 22.26 14.53 -21.94
CA VAL A 658 21.49 15.68 -22.44
C VAL A 658 20.54 16.27 -21.38
N TRP A 659 20.06 15.49 -20.44
CA TRP A 659 19.24 15.94 -19.31
C TRP A 659 19.99 16.88 -18.33
N CYS A 660 21.33 17.04 -18.49
CA CYS A 660 22.10 17.97 -17.69
C CYS A 660 22.18 19.38 -18.27
N ASP A 661 21.80 19.55 -19.55
CA ASP A 661 21.81 20.83 -20.25
C ASP A 661 20.47 21.55 -20.04
N VAL A 662 20.50 22.76 -19.50
CA VAL A 662 19.28 23.56 -19.28
C VAL A 662 18.87 24.22 -20.57
N LEU A 663 17.79 23.78 -21.19
CA LEU A 663 17.34 24.24 -22.52
C LEU A 663 17.17 25.77 -22.65
N GLN A 664 16.89 26.48 -21.55
CA GLN A 664 16.67 27.93 -21.53
C GLN A 664 17.95 28.71 -21.27
N SER A 665 19.08 28.07 -20.97
CA SER A 665 20.34 28.73 -20.69
C SER A 665 21.24 28.84 -21.94
N ALA A 666 22.16 29.78 -21.95
CA ALA A 666 23.09 29.94 -23.08
C ALA A 666 24.35 29.05 -22.98
N PRO A 667 24.97 28.85 -21.81
CA PRO A 667 26.03 27.86 -21.66
C PRO A 667 25.39 26.44 -21.62
N VAL A 668 26.11 25.47 -22.18
CA VAL A 668 25.80 24.05 -22.04
C VAL A 668 26.31 23.61 -20.67
N GLU A 669 25.39 23.23 -19.77
CA GLU A 669 25.72 22.70 -18.46
C GLU A 669 26.17 21.26 -18.55
N THR A 670 27.06 20.89 -17.63
CA THR A 670 27.53 19.52 -17.47
C THR A 670 26.83 18.83 -16.29
N CYS A 671 26.80 17.49 -16.27
CA CYS A 671 26.23 16.77 -15.13
C CYS A 671 26.92 17.08 -13.79
N PRO A 672 28.26 17.30 -13.70
CA PRO A 672 28.90 17.83 -12.50
C PRO A 672 28.38 19.20 -12.07
N ASP A 673 28.09 20.10 -13.02
CA ASP A 673 27.50 21.42 -12.71
C ASP A 673 26.12 21.25 -12.09
N MET A 674 25.25 20.39 -12.67
CA MET A 674 23.93 20.08 -12.11
C MET A 674 24.04 19.47 -10.72
N ALA A 675 24.94 18.53 -10.50
CA ALA A 675 25.17 17.93 -9.19
C ALA A 675 25.58 18.96 -8.14
N ARG A 676 26.49 19.90 -8.52
CA ARG A 676 26.95 20.98 -7.63
C ARG A 676 25.80 21.94 -7.29
N LEU A 677 25.08 22.40 -8.28
CA LEU A 677 23.95 23.32 -8.09
C LEU A 677 22.84 22.69 -7.25
N ALA A 678 22.54 21.42 -7.50
CA ALA A 678 21.56 20.69 -6.72
C ALA A 678 21.97 20.51 -5.24
N LEU A 679 23.27 20.30 -4.99
CA LEU A 679 23.78 20.25 -3.61
C LEU A 679 23.62 21.61 -2.92
N ASP A 680 23.89 22.71 -3.63
CA ASP A 680 23.69 24.05 -3.09
C ASP A 680 22.22 24.32 -2.76
N ASP A 681 21.28 23.95 -3.65
CA ASP A 681 19.83 24.05 -3.38
C ASP A 681 19.40 23.23 -2.17
N ALA A 682 19.89 22.01 -2.07
CA ALA A 682 19.61 21.15 -0.93
C ALA A 682 20.11 21.75 0.38
N LEU A 683 21.31 22.32 0.39
CA LEU A 683 21.89 22.96 1.58
C LEU A 683 21.18 24.25 1.97
N ILE A 684 20.68 25.02 0.99
CA ILE A 684 19.82 26.19 1.24
C ILE A 684 18.53 25.74 1.92
N TRP A 685 17.83 24.76 1.33
CA TRP A 685 16.61 24.20 1.91
C TRP A 685 16.84 23.64 3.33
N ILE A 686 17.92 22.88 3.55
CA ILE A 686 18.28 22.35 4.86
C ILE A 686 18.49 23.50 5.85
N ASN A 687 19.24 24.55 5.44
CA ASN A 687 19.51 25.69 6.32
C ASN A 687 18.23 26.43 6.72
N GLU A 688 17.29 26.60 5.80
CA GLU A 688 16.00 27.26 6.04
C GLU A 688 15.09 26.44 6.95
N THR A 689 15.13 25.11 6.83
CA THR A 689 14.21 24.21 7.54
C THR A 689 14.78 23.73 8.87
N TRP A 690 16.07 23.37 8.92
CA TRP A 690 16.72 22.69 10.04
C TRP A 690 17.90 23.45 10.64
N GLY A 691 18.34 24.54 10.01
CA GLY A 691 19.48 25.35 10.42
C GLY A 691 20.82 24.92 9.79
N SER A 692 21.87 25.74 10.06
CA SER A 692 23.16 25.63 9.35
C SER A 692 24.13 24.59 9.92
N GLN A 693 23.79 23.92 11.02
CA GLN A 693 24.72 22.99 11.69
C GLN A 693 24.49 21.56 11.17
N LEU A 694 25.14 21.20 10.08
CA LEU A 694 24.94 19.93 9.38
C LEU A 694 25.18 18.71 10.27
N GLU A 695 26.18 18.74 11.15
CA GLU A 695 26.54 17.64 12.05
C GLU A 695 25.50 17.40 13.15
N SER A 696 24.61 18.36 13.40
CA SER A 696 23.53 18.24 14.39
C SER A 696 22.24 17.69 13.79
N LEU A 697 22.15 17.58 12.49
CA LEU A 697 20.99 17.02 11.80
C LEU A 697 20.75 15.56 12.20
N ARG A 698 19.50 15.15 12.19
CA ARG A 698 19.08 13.76 12.41
C ARG A 698 18.06 13.37 11.36
N TRP A 699 18.31 12.27 10.67
CA TRP A 699 17.36 11.75 9.68
C TRP A 699 15.97 11.54 10.27
N GLY A 700 15.89 10.99 11.50
CA GLY A 700 14.63 10.70 12.17
C GLY A 700 13.77 11.91 12.53
N ASP A 701 14.34 13.13 12.53
CA ASP A 701 13.54 14.34 12.70
C ASP A 701 12.74 14.66 11.44
N ALA A 702 13.28 14.38 10.27
CA ALA A 702 12.64 14.52 8.97
C ALA A 702 11.85 13.26 8.56
N HIS A 703 12.38 12.06 8.88
CA HIS A 703 11.84 10.77 8.47
C HIS A 703 11.02 10.12 9.60
N GLN A 704 9.88 10.73 9.89
CA GLN A 704 8.94 10.23 10.89
C GLN A 704 7.88 9.33 10.23
N ALA A 705 7.68 8.13 10.77
CA ALA A 705 6.54 7.30 10.38
C ALA A 705 5.24 7.98 10.78
N THR A 706 4.36 8.22 9.81
CA THR A 706 3.14 8.99 9.97
C THR A 706 1.93 8.07 9.93
N HIS A 707 1.62 7.43 11.06
CA HIS A 707 0.37 6.70 11.21
C HIS A 707 -0.73 7.69 11.55
N ASP A 708 -1.23 8.37 10.52
CA ASP A 708 -2.30 9.36 10.68
C ASP A 708 -3.67 8.67 10.64
N HIS A 709 -4.58 9.15 11.51
CA HIS A 709 -5.96 8.67 11.51
C HIS A 709 -6.70 9.20 10.27
N PRO A 710 -7.24 8.34 9.40
CA PRO A 710 -7.74 8.75 8.08
C PRO A 710 -8.85 9.83 8.11
N THR A 711 -9.65 9.87 9.18
CA THR A 711 -10.78 10.82 9.29
C THR A 711 -10.56 11.94 10.28
N LEU A 712 -9.77 11.71 11.34
CA LEU A 712 -9.56 12.67 12.42
C LEU A 712 -8.16 13.26 12.44
N GLY A 713 -7.24 12.69 11.66
CA GLY A 713 -5.82 13.04 11.67
C GLY A 713 -5.51 14.49 11.26
N GLU A 714 -6.39 15.11 10.48
CA GLU A 714 -6.26 16.51 10.07
C GLU A 714 -7.11 17.47 10.93
N VAL A 715 -7.95 16.93 11.83
CA VAL A 715 -8.80 17.78 12.68
C VAL A 715 -7.94 18.47 13.74
N PRO A 716 -7.97 19.82 13.83
CA PRO A 716 -7.22 20.57 14.83
C PRO A 716 -7.49 20.04 16.24
N ILE A 717 -6.43 19.93 17.05
CA ILE A 717 -6.45 19.35 18.39
C ILE A 717 -6.56 17.82 18.39
N LEU A 718 -7.54 17.21 17.71
CA LEU A 718 -7.71 15.74 17.71
C LEU A 718 -6.49 15.03 17.12
N ARG A 719 -5.86 15.61 16.11
CA ARG A 719 -4.64 15.05 15.50
C ARG A 719 -3.52 14.70 16.49
N TYR A 720 -3.43 15.40 17.62
CA TYR A 720 -2.44 15.14 18.65
C TYR A 720 -2.75 13.91 19.51
N PHE A 721 -3.97 13.40 19.44
CA PHE A 721 -4.44 12.25 20.20
C PHE A 721 -4.64 11.00 19.34
N VAL A 722 -4.90 11.19 18.05
CA VAL A 722 -5.26 10.09 17.15
C VAL A 722 -4.13 9.69 16.21
N ASN A 723 -3.17 10.59 15.94
CA ASN A 723 -2.02 10.30 15.08
C ASN A 723 -0.87 9.72 15.91
N ILE A 724 -0.18 8.72 15.34
CA ILE A 724 1.03 8.14 15.94
C ILE A 724 2.20 8.53 15.04
N ARG A 725 3.16 9.25 15.63
CA ARG A 725 4.34 9.72 14.91
C ARG A 725 5.59 9.30 15.63
N GLN A 726 6.54 8.72 14.91
CA GLN A 726 7.77 8.18 15.47
C GLN A 726 8.93 8.35 14.49
N SER A 727 10.08 8.79 14.99
CA SER A 727 11.32 8.76 14.22
C SER A 727 11.63 7.34 13.76
N THR A 728 12.04 7.18 12.50
CA THR A 728 12.37 5.87 11.93
C THR A 728 13.63 5.93 11.09
N SER A 729 14.40 4.86 11.15
CA SER A 729 15.49 4.56 10.23
C SER A 729 14.93 4.00 8.92
N GLY A 730 15.78 3.80 7.92
CA GLY A 730 15.42 3.33 6.60
C GLY A 730 15.17 4.47 5.61
N GLY A 731 14.76 4.13 4.41
CA GLY A 731 14.47 5.07 3.33
C GLY A 731 13.82 4.37 2.13
N ASP A 732 13.67 5.08 1.02
CA ASP A 732 12.92 4.60 -0.15
C ASP A 732 13.43 3.26 -0.70
N ASN A 733 14.74 3.03 -0.68
CA ASN A 733 15.40 1.90 -1.33
C ASN A 733 16.17 0.99 -0.34
N THR A 734 15.82 0.99 0.94
CA THR A 734 16.38 0.07 1.95
C THR A 734 15.47 -1.13 2.18
N LEU A 735 16.00 -2.24 2.74
CA LEU A 735 15.17 -3.40 3.10
C LEU A 735 14.17 -3.04 4.19
N LEU A 736 14.61 -2.39 5.27
CA LEU A 736 13.69 -1.68 6.17
C LEU A 736 13.20 -0.43 5.44
N ARG A 737 12.23 -0.63 4.57
CA ARG A 737 11.75 0.47 3.73
C ARG A 737 10.92 1.45 4.54
N GLY A 738 11.27 2.72 4.41
CA GLY A 738 10.50 3.87 4.84
C GLY A 738 10.31 4.80 3.65
N ARG A 739 9.21 4.63 2.90
CA ARG A 739 8.93 5.44 1.73
C ARG A 739 8.61 6.86 2.14
N THR A 740 9.37 7.79 1.60
CA THR A 740 9.16 9.21 1.83
C THR A 740 7.85 9.71 1.21
N LYS A 741 7.31 10.81 1.72
CA LYS A 741 6.08 11.41 1.21
C LYS A 741 6.27 12.03 -0.18
N GLY A 742 7.47 12.56 -0.45
CA GLY A 742 7.81 13.21 -1.72
C GLY A 742 7.31 14.65 -1.85
N THR A 743 6.18 15.02 -1.28
CA THR A 743 5.56 16.34 -1.44
C THR A 743 5.80 17.26 -0.24
N SER A 744 5.89 18.58 -0.50
CA SER A 744 5.94 19.62 0.54
C SER A 744 4.67 19.61 1.42
N PRO A 745 4.71 20.11 2.69
CA PRO A 745 5.85 20.74 3.35
C PRO A 745 6.90 19.77 3.91
N ASP A 746 6.55 18.51 4.16
CA ASP A 746 7.40 17.53 4.84
C ASP A 746 7.74 16.36 3.90
N PRO A 747 8.61 16.58 2.90
CA PRO A 747 8.83 15.61 1.82
C PRO A 747 9.42 14.28 2.28
N PHE A 748 10.08 14.25 3.42
CA PHE A 748 10.77 13.07 3.94
C PHE A 748 10.00 12.30 5.01
N PHE A 749 8.77 12.68 5.34
CA PHE A 749 7.92 11.87 6.21
C PHE A 749 7.78 10.46 5.65
N ASN A 750 7.97 9.47 6.51
CA ASN A 750 7.76 8.07 6.18
C ASN A 750 6.26 7.74 6.18
N VAL A 751 5.68 7.64 5.01
CA VAL A 751 4.23 7.44 4.82
C VAL A 751 3.85 6.01 4.45
N HIS A 752 4.85 5.16 4.15
CA HIS A 752 4.59 3.83 3.61
C HIS A 752 5.75 2.88 3.94
N GLY A 753 5.46 1.73 4.50
CA GLY A 753 6.48 0.75 4.89
C GLY A 753 5.88 -0.51 5.51
N ALA A 754 6.70 -1.27 6.23
CA ALA A 754 6.35 -2.54 6.84
C ALA A 754 5.37 -2.37 8.01
N GLY A 755 4.08 -2.26 7.71
CA GLY A 755 3.01 -2.22 8.72
C GLY A 755 2.82 -3.56 9.47
N TYR A 756 3.28 -4.65 8.89
CA TYR A 756 3.40 -5.99 9.46
C TYR A 756 4.81 -6.50 9.20
N ARG A 757 5.39 -7.24 10.16
CA ARG A 757 6.60 -8.05 9.97
C ARG A 757 6.40 -9.39 10.63
N GLY A 758 6.84 -10.46 9.95
CA GLY A 758 6.81 -11.80 10.52
C GLY A 758 8.03 -12.61 10.09
N VAL A 759 8.52 -13.47 10.99
CA VAL A 759 9.58 -14.44 10.72
C VAL A 759 9.20 -15.77 11.34
N TYR A 760 9.09 -16.82 10.51
CA TYR A 760 8.60 -18.12 10.92
C TYR A 760 9.69 -19.18 10.74
N ASP A 761 9.86 -20.03 11.76
CA ASP A 761 10.83 -21.12 11.82
C ASP A 761 10.11 -22.47 11.90
N PHE A 762 10.28 -23.32 10.91
CA PHE A 762 9.65 -24.63 10.85
C PHE A 762 10.44 -25.79 11.50
N ALA A 763 11.55 -25.47 12.18
CA ALA A 763 12.15 -26.40 13.14
C ALA A 763 11.39 -26.36 14.48
N ASP A 764 10.93 -25.16 14.87
CA ASP A 764 10.12 -24.90 16.04
C ASP A 764 9.10 -23.79 15.69
N PRO A 765 7.95 -24.16 15.11
CA PRO A 765 6.97 -23.16 14.65
C PRO A 765 6.50 -22.19 15.74
N ASP A 766 6.46 -22.58 16.99
CA ASP A 766 6.03 -21.71 18.08
C ASP A 766 7.11 -20.71 18.54
N SER A 767 8.36 -20.86 18.08
CA SER A 767 9.39 -19.85 18.19
C SER A 767 9.24 -18.70 17.17
N SER A 768 8.30 -18.80 16.23
CA SER A 768 8.01 -17.75 15.25
C SER A 768 7.55 -16.46 15.90
N VAL A 769 7.79 -15.34 15.20
CA VAL A 769 7.51 -14.00 15.71
C VAL A 769 6.82 -13.13 14.69
N PHE A 770 6.04 -12.16 15.15
CA PHE A 770 5.39 -11.16 14.30
C PHE A 770 5.18 -9.83 15.04
N ILE A 771 4.77 -8.79 14.33
CA ILE A 771 4.47 -7.47 14.89
C ILE A 771 3.62 -6.66 13.92
N THR A 772 2.79 -5.75 14.41
CA THR A 772 2.15 -4.69 13.63
C THR A 772 2.58 -3.31 14.10
N SER A 773 2.47 -2.31 13.23
CA SER A 773 3.06 -0.98 13.43
C SER A 773 2.30 -0.05 14.38
N THR A 774 1.09 -0.40 14.80
CA THR A 774 0.30 0.37 15.77
C THR A 774 -0.10 -0.51 16.95
N GLY A 775 -1.37 -0.73 17.19
CA GLY A 775 -1.90 -1.69 18.15
C GLY A 775 -3.07 -2.45 17.54
N GLN A 776 -3.69 -3.30 18.35
CA GLN A 776 -4.83 -4.10 17.91
C GLN A 776 -6.13 -3.31 17.87
N SER A 777 -6.31 -2.34 18.80
CA SER A 777 -7.53 -1.54 18.86
C SER A 777 -7.52 -0.37 17.87
N GLY A 778 -8.65 -0.09 17.23
CA GLY A 778 -8.89 1.14 16.48
C GLY A 778 -9.40 2.29 17.34
N HIS A 779 -9.70 2.03 18.60
CA HIS A 779 -10.23 3.03 19.52
C HIS A 779 -9.09 3.84 20.17
N PHE A 780 -8.95 5.12 19.82
CA PHE A 780 -7.82 5.95 20.23
C PHE A 780 -7.71 6.21 21.75
N LEU A 781 -8.73 5.91 22.54
CA LEU A 781 -8.65 5.91 24.00
C LEU A 781 -8.26 4.56 24.59
N SER A 782 -8.14 3.51 23.77
CA SER A 782 -7.70 2.20 24.24
C SER A 782 -6.20 2.19 24.47
N ARG A 783 -5.77 1.53 25.55
CA ARG A 783 -4.35 1.23 25.80
C ARG A 783 -3.72 0.32 24.73
N TYR A 784 -4.55 -0.28 23.86
CA TYR A 784 -4.13 -1.15 22.78
C TYR A 784 -4.19 -0.47 21.41
N TYR A 785 -4.30 0.86 21.39
CA TYR A 785 -4.29 1.63 20.14
C TYR A 785 -2.90 1.69 19.51
N ASP A 786 -1.86 1.85 20.34
CA ASP A 786 -0.47 2.02 19.95
C ASP A 786 0.52 1.15 20.76
N ASN A 787 0.01 0.14 21.48
CA ASN A 787 0.81 -0.68 22.40
C ASN A 787 1.96 -1.44 21.72
N LEU A 788 1.88 -1.71 20.42
CA LEU A 788 2.92 -2.39 19.65
C LEU A 788 3.83 -1.41 18.88
N ALA A 789 3.47 -0.13 18.79
CA ALA A 789 4.17 0.84 17.97
C ALA A 789 5.63 1.05 18.39
N GLN A 790 5.93 1.08 19.67
CA GLN A 790 7.31 1.22 20.15
C GLN A 790 8.15 -0.03 19.93
N LEU A 791 7.56 -1.22 20.07
CA LEU A 791 8.23 -2.48 19.77
C LEU A 791 8.56 -2.54 18.27
N TRP A 792 7.55 -2.25 17.42
CA TRP A 792 7.72 -2.19 15.98
C TRP A 792 8.85 -1.23 15.55
N ARG A 793 8.87 -0.02 16.12
CA ARG A 793 9.91 0.99 15.84
C ARG A 793 11.31 0.49 16.18
N ARG A 794 11.45 -0.20 17.32
CA ARG A 794 12.74 -0.73 17.81
C ARG A 794 13.16 -2.02 17.09
N GLY A 795 12.33 -2.56 16.18
CA GLY A 795 12.59 -3.84 15.55
C GLY A 795 12.38 -5.03 16.47
N GLU A 796 11.57 -4.86 17.52
CA GLU A 796 11.17 -5.91 18.43
C GLU A 796 9.89 -6.59 17.95
N TYR A 797 9.69 -7.83 18.33
CA TYR A 797 8.58 -8.68 17.91
C TYR A 797 7.88 -9.29 19.12
N ILE A 798 6.67 -9.79 18.88
CA ILE A 798 5.92 -10.60 19.85
C ILE A 798 5.86 -12.05 19.38
N PRO A 799 5.66 -13.04 20.30
CA PRO A 799 5.53 -14.45 19.94
C PRO A 799 4.35 -14.70 18.99
N MET A 800 4.56 -15.56 18.01
CA MET A 800 3.56 -16.03 17.05
C MET A 800 3.27 -17.51 17.33
N SER A 801 2.76 -17.82 18.51
CA SER A 801 2.55 -19.19 18.98
C SER A 801 1.13 -19.68 18.75
N LEU A 802 1.00 -20.96 18.42
CA LEU A 802 -0.26 -21.70 18.40
C LEU A 802 -0.54 -22.46 19.71
N ASP A 803 0.34 -22.33 20.72
CA ASP A 803 0.14 -22.92 22.03
C ASP A 803 -1.03 -22.22 22.76
N GLU A 804 -2.07 -22.99 23.05
CA GLU A 804 -3.28 -22.52 23.72
C GLU A 804 -3.00 -22.16 25.19
N ASP A 805 -2.18 -22.95 25.89
CA ASP A 805 -1.87 -22.72 27.29
C ASP A 805 -1.08 -21.41 27.46
N LEU A 806 -0.17 -21.10 26.52
CA LEU A 806 0.57 -19.84 26.51
C LEU A 806 -0.38 -18.64 26.30
N ALA A 807 -1.32 -18.76 25.36
CA ALA A 807 -2.29 -17.70 25.10
C ALA A 807 -3.17 -17.45 26.34
N ARG A 808 -3.63 -18.50 27.01
CA ARG A 808 -4.46 -18.42 28.21
C ARG A 808 -3.68 -17.89 29.43
N ALA A 809 -2.45 -18.35 29.63
CA ALA A 809 -1.60 -17.90 30.71
C ALA A 809 -1.27 -16.40 30.64
N ALA A 810 -1.15 -15.84 29.44
CA ALA A 810 -0.87 -14.43 29.19
C ALA A 810 -2.14 -13.59 28.94
N SER A 811 -3.33 -14.15 29.15
CA SER A 811 -4.60 -13.52 28.81
C SER A 811 -4.86 -12.24 29.59
N VAL A 812 -5.28 -11.20 28.88
CA VAL A 812 -5.75 -9.91 29.41
C VAL A 812 -7.28 -9.79 29.41
N GLY A 813 -7.99 -10.80 28.90
CA GLY A 813 -9.44 -10.91 28.87
C GLY A 813 -9.90 -12.09 28.01
N VAL A 814 -11.08 -12.63 28.33
CA VAL A 814 -11.71 -13.72 27.59
C VAL A 814 -13.17 -13.35 27.30
N THR A 815 -13.45 -13.10 26.02
CA THR A 815 -14.83 -12.91 25.58
C THR A 815 -15.44 -14.27 25.21
N LYS A 816 -16.52 -14.65 25.89
CA LYS A 816 -17.28 -15.86 25.60
C LYS A 816 -18.53 -15.55 24.82
N LEU A 817 -18.64 -16.10 23.63
CA LEU A 817 -19.85 -16.04 22.84
C LEU A 817 -20.62 -17.34 23.05
N ILE A 818 -21.83 -17.24 23.57
CA ILE A 818 -22.69 -18.41 23.83
C ILE A 818 -23.93 -18.35 22.93
N PRO A 819 -24.42 -19.50 22.42
CA PRO A 819 -25.65 -19.51 21.65
C PRO A 819 -26.81 -18.93 22.47
N ALA A 820 -27.53 -17.96 21.89
CA ALA A 820 -28.73 -17.42 22.51
C ALA A 820 -29.78 -18.54 22.57
N GLN A 821 -30.45 -18.67 23.70
CA GLN A 821 -31.59 -19.60 23.81
C GLN A 821 -32.71 -19.11 22.86
N PRO A 822 -33.37 -20.03 22.11
CA PRO A 822 -34.41 -19.67 21.15
C PRO A 822 -35.63 -19.02 21.81
#